data_f055a2e4ed609c06af717c583472046b
#
_entry.id   f055a2e4ed609c06af717c583472046b
#
_cell.length_a   1.000
_cell.length_b   1.000
_cell.length_c   1.000
_cell.angle_alpha   90.00
_cell.angle_beta   90.00
_cell.angle_gamma   90.00
#
_symmetry.space_group_name_H-M   'P 1'
#
loop_
_entity.id
_entity.type
_entity.pdbx_description
1 polymer ?
#
loop_
_entity_poly.entity_id
_entity_poly.type
_entity_poly.pdbx_seq_one_letter_code
_entity_poly.pdbx_strand_id
1 'polypeptide(L)'
;VLQVEDLHWADAGTLAATSFLLRAIHAEPITIVATFRVDEVTRKHPLRAWLAEVVRDAAVERIELEPLDEVDVGSLIDHILGERLQDREVSDIHARSDGNPFFVEELLCCRDEYDETLPASLRDVLLSRIDALPDGAQALIGVAAVGGREVEHELLMDVADDEARPADLRVLVDSGLLQPVEALDGDDAYRFRHALLNEVVYDEMLPTERRRTHRRWGEVLSQHIDVGDVDHARTVQLAHHWREARDQRALVASIAAGDMAVDSYSYDIAAREYGESLLLWEEASATDQGLDHVALLERAARAAMLSSDYRRALAWCRAAITELGDRDAALLTTLHILLGRTLWISGDWGGSIATYERALELSPTEPPVVRVQALCGLAQAYMLHARMREARPMLEAAIESAAAIGARDWEGHARNTLGVVLSALGEGDAAIESLETALAIALELGIPDDIGRAYVNLTEVQAECGFPGKAFDRSLEGMGVVAEWGVSNSYGSYIGYGAVSFGFECGRWDEAMEVMERADRISGATEGTYVYRASYLTEILACRGDERFGPLWERASRLILERPTSENHGLLFMGGVEHAAFAGDHEQATAYGWQALDLLDGLDATFRSAEVARATAWPVADLGAAARQTGDEEGLERARERMARLEATVRSALMEVADPAGRLAELLRQGAVKEVAAQRARMEGSDSAAQWTELAEVWLRLERPFNAAMARWQGAEAAAAAGDRDVAASELRETHRLATELGARPLLLRLEALARRLRLRLGSAATTTAAPDRAYGLTKREQEVLAEVAAGRTNREIAEHLFISESTAGVHVSNILGKLGVSTRTEAARVALDQGLVADTD
;
A
#
# COMPACT_ATOMS: atom_id res chain seq x y z
N VAL A 1 -2.56 -23.76 -8.77
CA VAL A 1 -3.87 -23.38 -8.21
C VAL A 1 -3.69 -23.30 -6.71
N LEU A 2 -4.12 -22.20 -6.10
CA LEU A 2 -4.22 -22.04 -4.64
C LEU A 2 -5.69 -22.21 -4.27
N GLN A 3 -5.99 -23.09 -3.33
CA GLN A 3 -7.35 -23.35 -2.86
C GLN A 3 -7.47 -22.84 -1.41
N VAL A 4 -8.49 -22.01 -1.15
CA VAL A 4 -8.81 -21.45 0.17
C VAL A 4 -10.25 -21.85 0.48
N GLU A 5 -10.41 -22.81 1.35
CA GLU A 5 -11.74 -23.30 1.71
C GLU A 5 -12.31 -22.56 2.92
N ASP A 6 -13.65 -22.48 2.96
CA ASP A 6 -14.41 -22.01 4.11
C ASP A 6 -14.04 -20.57 4.58
N LEU A 7 -13.89 -19.64 3.65
CA LEU A 7 -13.58 -18.23 3.96
C LEU A 7 -14.52 -17.57 4.99
N HIS A 8 -15.71 -18.15 5.24
CA HIS A 8 -16.61 -17.67 6.28
C HIS A 8 -16.07 -17.89 7.70
N TRP A 9 -15.02 -18.71 7.88
CA TRP A 9 -14.29 -18.85 9.13
C TRP A 9 -12.95 -18.10 9.15
N ALA A 10 -12.59 -17.49 8.00
CA ALA A 10 -11.34 -16.77 7.90
C ALA A 10 -11.31 -15.54 8.83
N ASP A 11 -10.22 -15.36 9.51
CA ASP A 11 -9.94 -14.15 10.28
C ASP A 11 -9.53 -12.97 9.37
N ALA A 12 -9.41 -11.80 9.97
CA ALA A 12 -9.04 -10.59 9.25
C ALA A 12 -7.65 -10.70 8.57
N GLY A 13 -6.71 -11.42 9.20
CA GLY A 13 -5.38 -11.66 8.67
C GLY A 13 -5.40 -12.51 7.40
N THR A 14 -6.16 -13.61 7.42
CA THR A 14 -6.38 -14.49 6.26
C THR A 14 -7.05 -13.75 5.11
N LEU A 15 -8.08 -12.94 5.39
CA LEU A 15 -8.74 -12.13 4.36
C LEU A 15 -7.79 -11.07 3.76
N ALA A 16 -6.97 -10.44 4.59
CA ALA A 16 -5.96 -9.48 4.15
C ALA A 16 -4.87 -10.16 3.29
N ALA A 17 -4.37 -11.33 3.71
CA ALA A 17 -3.40 -12.12 2.95
C ALA A 17 -3.96 -12.56 1.59
N THR A 18 -5.23 -13.01 1.55
CA THR A 18 -5.91 -13.39 0.31
C THR A 18 -6.08 -12.18 -0.62
N SER A 19 -6.44 -11.01 -0.08
CA SER A 19 -6.51 -9.76 -0.85
C SER A 19 -5.14 -9.35 -1.41
N PHE A 20 -4.09 -9.53 -0.61
CA PHE A 20 -2.72 -9.26 -1.06
C PHE A 20 -2.33 -10.18 -2.22
N LEU A 21 -2.57 -11.49 -2.08
CA LEU A 21 -2.27 -12.46 -3.11
C LEU A 21 -3.04 -12.17 -4.41
N LEU A 22 -4.33 -11.87 -4.33
CA LEU A 22 -5.14 -11.51 -5.50
C LEU A 22 -4.53 -10.33 -6.27
N ARG A 23 -4.01 -9.32 -5.58
CA ARG A 23 -3.35 -8.17 -6.22
C ARG A 23 -1.94 -8.48 -6.73
N ALA A 24 -1.17 -9.27 -5.99
CA ALA A 24 0.22 -9.59 -6.33
C ALA A 24 0.35 -10.50 -7.55
N ILE A 25 -0.62 -11.39 -7.77
CA ILE A 25 -0.56 -12.45 -8.80
C ILE A 25 -1.26 -12.09 -10.12
N HIS A 26 -1.72 -10.86 -10.31
CA HIS A 26 -2.46 -10.42 -11.51
C HIS A 26 -1.75 -10.72 -12.85
N ALA A 27 -0.42 -10.77 -12.83
CA ALA A 27 0.41 -11.06 -14.00
C ALA A 27 0.97 -12.50 -14.02
N GLU A 28 0.68 -13.30 -13.01
CA GLU A 28 1.23 -14.64 -12.85
C GLU A 28 0.19 -15.72 -13.26
N PRO A 29 0.61 -16.88 -13.76
CA PRO A 29 -0.30 -17.95 -14.14
C PRO A 29 -0.79 -18.71 -12.90
N ILE A 30 -1.36 -18.02 -11.93
CA ILE A 30 -1.88 -18.56 -10.68
C ILE A 30 -3.39 -18.32 -10.62
N THR A 31 -4.13 -19.36 -10.29
CA THR A 31 -5.57 -19.27 -10.04
C THR A 31 -5.81 -19.49 -8.55
N ILE A 32 -6.59 -18.62 -7.93
CA ILE A 32 -7.08 -18.80 -6.56
C ILE A 32 -8.54 -19.25 -6.65
N VAL A 33 -8.85 -20.37 -6.00
CA VAL A 33 -10.22 -20.85 -5.83
C VAL A 33 -10.56 -20.74 -4.35
N ALA A 34 -11.58 -19.95 -4.02
CA ALA A 34 -12.00 -19.76 -2.65
C ALA A 34 -13.47 -20.15 -2.47
N THR A 35 -13.78 -20.85 -1.38
CA THR A 35 -15.15 -21.27 -1.06
C THR A 35 -15.68 -20.60 0.20
N PHE A 36 -16.97 -20.38 0.27
CA PHE A 36 -17.66 -19.90 1.48
C PHE A 36 -19.13 -20.27 1.45
N ARG A 37 -19.74 -20.37 2.63
CA ARG A 37 -21.18 -20.61 2.78
C ARG A 37 -21.94 -19.30 2.88
N VAL A 38 -22.93 -19.12 2.02
CA VAL A 38 -23.72 -17.87 1.94
C VAL A 38 -24.62 -17.69 3.16
N ASP A 39 -25.18 -18.78 3.69
CA ASP A 39 -26.07 -18.82 4.86
C ASP A 39 -25.37 -18.41 6.16
N GLU A 40 -24.07 -18.64 6.28
CA GLU A 40 -23.27 -18.25 7.45
C GLU A 40 -22.79 -16.79 7.40
N VAL A 41 -22.81 -16.15 6.23
CA VAL A 41 -22.38 -14.76 6.06
C VAL A 41 -23.49 -13.76 6.45
N THR A 42 -23.63 -13.51 7.74
CA THR A 42 -24.61 -12.57 8.28
C THR A 42 -24.32 -11.10 7.87
N ARG A 43 -25.28 -10.18 8.13
CA ARG A 43 -25.12 -8.75 7.78
C ARG A 43 -23.91 -8.07 8.44
N LYS A 44 -23.39 -8.60 9.54
CA LYS A 44 -22.25 -8.05 10.30
C LYS A 44 -20.97 -8.85 10.07
N HIS A 45 -21.00 -9.88 9.22
CA HIS A 45 -19.85 -10.75 8.99
C HIS A 45 -18.73 -10.00 8.24
N PRO A 46 -17.45 -10.08 8.67
CA PRO A 46 -16.31 -9.41 8.03
C PRO A 46 -16.17 -9.76 6.54
N LEU A 47 -16.38 -11.05 6.18
CA LEU A 47 -16.31 -11.54 4.81
C LEU A 47 -17.25 -10.77 3.85
N ARG A 48 -18.39 -10.27 4.32
CA ARG A 48 -19.34 -9.55 3.46
C ARG A 48 -18.77 -8.25 2.90
N ALA A 49 -18.06 -7.50 3.73
CA ALA A 49 -17.39 -6.27 3.30
C ALA A 49 -16.25 -6.60 2.34
N TRP A 50 -15.48 -7.62 2.67
CA TRP A 50 -14.39 -8.13 1.86
C TRP A 50 -14.86 -8.63 0.48
N LEU A 51 -15.91 -9.44 0.39
CA LEU A 51 -16.49 -9.89 -0.88
C LEU A 51 -16.99 -8.72 -1.73
N ALA A 52 -17.60 -7.70 -1.11
CA ALA A 52 -18.07 -6.51 -1.83
C ALA A 52 -16.91 -5.70 -2.46
N GLU A 53 -15.73 -5.79 -1.90
CA GLU A 53 -14.50 -5.18 -2.43
C GLU A 53 -13.90 -6.03 -3.55
N VAL A 54 -13.66 -7.32 -3.28
CA VAL A 54 -12.93 -8.23 -4.18
C VAL A 54 -13.70 -8.51 -5.48
N VAL A 55 -15.02 -8.67 -5.43
CA VAL A 55 -15.86 -8.92 -6.62
C VAL A 55 -15.90 -7.73 -7.61
N ARG A 56 -15.41 -6.55 -7.22
CA ARG A 56 -15.25 -5.42 -8.15
C ARG A 56 -14.04 -5.56 -9.07
N ASP A 57 -13.13 -6.44 -8.75
CA ASP A 57 -11.97 -6.72 -9.60
C ASP A 57 -12.40 -7.56 -10.81
N ALA A 58 -12.02 -7.10 -12.01
CA ALA A 58 -12.38 -7.77 -13.27
C ALA A 58 -11.77 -9.19 -13.43
N ALA A 59 -10.76 -9.51 -12.62
CA ALA A 59 -10.13 -10.83 -12.60
C ALA A 59 -10.80 -11.81 -11.63
N VAL A 60 -11.81 -11.37 -10.87
CA VAL A 60 -12.53 -12.20 -9.89
C VAL A 60 -13.90 -12.56 -10.44
N GLU A 61 -14.15 -13.85 -10.57
CA GLU A 61 -15.45 -14.41 -10.94
C GLU A 61 -16.11 -15.08 -9.72
N ARG A 62 -17.35 -14.71 -9.44
CA ARG A 62 -18.16 -15.35 -8.42
C ARG A 62 -19.05 -16.40 -9.05
N ILE A 63 -18.88 -17.65 -8.63
CA ILE A 63 -19.70 -18.79 -9.04
C ILE A 63 -20.60 -19.15 -7.86
N GLU A 64 -21.90 -19.15 -8.08
CA GLU A 64 -22.89 -19.61 -7.11
C GLU A 64 -23.33 -21.04 -7.49
N LEU A 65 -23.11 -21.99 -6.57
CA LEU A 65 -23.49 -23.36 -6.79
C LEU A 65 -24.93 -23.55 -6.33
N GLU A 66 -25.79 -23.94 -7.24
CA GLU A 66 -27.17 -24.34 -6.93
C GLU A 66 -27.21 -25.81 -6.49
N PRO A 67 -28.22 -26.21 -5.66
CA PRO A 67 -28.47 -27.61 -5.36
C PRO A 67 -28.65 -28.45 -6.64
N LEU A 68 -28.24 -29.72 -6.60
CA LEU A 68 -28.42 -30.62 -7.72
C LEU A 68 -29.92 -30.85 -7.97
N ASP A 69 -30.32 -30.87 -9.21
CA ASP A 69 -31.67 -31.26 -9.57
C ASP A 69 -31.86 -32.80 -9.49
N GLU A 70 -33.08 -33.28 -9.66
CA GLU A 70 -33.40 -34.70 -9.54
C GLU A 70 -32.65 -35.60 -10.55
N VAL A 71 -32.31 -35.04 -11.73
CA VAL A 71 -31.57 -35.77 -12.77
C VAL A 71 -30.10 -35.88 -12.40
N ASP A 72 -29.53 -34.77 -11.86
CA ASP A 72 -28.14 -34.72 -11.41
C ASP A 72 -27.94 -35.57 -10.14
N VAL A 73 -28.90 -35.57 -9.22
CA VAL A 73 -28.92 -36.50 -8.06
C VAL A 73 -28.95 -37.94 -8.54
N GLY A 74 -29.81 -38.29 -9.53
CA GLY A 74 -29.82 -39.62 -10.11
C GLY A 74 -28.48 -40.01 -10.73
N SER A 75 -27.82 -39.09 -11.42
CA SER A 75 -26.49 -39.32 -12.01
C SER A 75 -25.41 -39.50 -10.94
N LEU A 76 -25.48 -38.77 -9.85
CA LEU A 76 -24.58 -38.91 -8.70
C LEU A 76 -24.76 -40.28 -8.03
N ILE A 77 -26.01 -40.71 -7.82
CA ILE A 77 -26.36 -42.04 -7.27
C ILE A 77 -25.80 -43.15 -8.14
N ASP A 78 -26.05 -43.09 -9.46
CA ASP A 78 -25.55 -44.08 -10.43
C ASP A 78 -24.00 -44.18 -10.37
N HIS A 79 -23.32 -43.07 -10.16
CA HIS A 79 -21.86 -43.03 -10.05
C HIS A 79 -21.35 -43.68 -8.74
N ILE A 80 -22.04 -43.40 -7.62
CA ILE A 80 -21.63 -43.91 -6.30
C ILE A 80 -21.89 -45.40 -6.18
N LEU A 81 -23.09 -45.85 -6.56
CA LEU A 81 -23.52 -47.28 -6.40
C LEU A 81 -23.02 -48.18 -7.54
N GLY A 82 -22.69 -47.57 -8.70
CA GLY A 82 -22.38 -48.34 -9.92
C GLY A 82 -23.62 -49.01 -10.56
N GLU A 83 -24.82 -48.77 -10.05
CA GLU A 83 -26.12 -49.26 -10.54
C GLU A 83 -27.18 -48.15 -10.47
N ARG A 84 -28.21 -48.26 -11.32
CA ARG A 84 -29.30 -47.30 -11.37
C ARG A 84 -30.43 -47.69 -10.40
N LEU A 85 -30.82 -46.73 -9.55
CA LEU A 85 -32.00 -46.89 -8.68
C LEU A 85 -33.30 -46.63 -9.46
N GLN A 86 -34.43 -47.03 -8.85
CA GLN A 86 -35.74 -46.71 -9.39
C GLN A 86 -36.02 -45.21 -9.27
N ASP A 87 -36.73 -44.65 -10.25
CA ASP A 87 -37.00 -43.19 -10.30
C ASP A 87 -37.68 -42.67 -9.01
N ARG A 88 -38.53 -43.53 -8.36
CA ARG A 88 -39.15 -43.20 -7.08
C ARG A 88 -38.13 -43.07 -5.93
N GLU A 89 -37.13 -43.93 -5.88
CA GLU A 89 -36.09 -43.89 -4.85
C GLU A 89 -35.19 -42.66 -5.06
N VAL A 90 -34.88 -42.33 -6.32
CA VAL A 90 -34.13 -41.10 -6.66
C VAL A 90 -34.92 -39.87 -6.23
N SER A 91 -36.23 -39.80 -6.52
CA SER A 91 -37.09 -38.70 -6.13
C SER A 91 -37.19 -38.55 -4.61
N ASP A 92 -37.28 -39.65 -3.88
CA ASP A 92 -37.31 -39.65 -2.41
C ASP A 92 -35.96 -39.13 -1.82
N ILE A 93 -34.84 -39.57 -2.37
CA ILE A 93 -33.50 -39.10 -1.96
C ILE A 93 -33.34 -37.64 -2.31
N HIS A 94 -33.70 -37.18 -3.51
CA HIS A 94 -33.67 -35.80 -3.91
C HIS A 94 -34.49 -34.90 -2.99
N ALA A 95 -35.76 -35.28 -2.74
CA ALA A 95 -36.64 -34.51 -1.86
C ALA A 95 -36.10 -34.35 -0.42
N ARG A 96 -35.30 -35.31 0.05
CA ARG A 96 -34.74 -35.35 1.41
C ARG A 96 -33.37 -34.69 1.52
N SER A 97 -32.54 -34.82 0.48
CA SER A 97 -31.25 -34.19 0.39
C SER A 97 -31.35 -32.70 0.03
N ASP A 98 -32.52 -32.26 -0.45
CA ASP A 98 -32.73 -30.93 -1.05
C ASP A 98 -31.68 -30.63 -2.14
N GLY A 99 -31.27 -31.69 -2.87
CA GLY A 99 -30.24 -31.61 -3.90
C GLY A 99 -28.81 -31.41 -3.39
N ASN A 100 -28.56 -31.54 -2.09
CA ASN A 100 -27.20 -31.40 -1.53
C ASN A 100 -26.42 -32.72 -1.79
N PRO A 101 -25.31 -32.67 -2.58
CA PRO A 101 -24.53 -33.86 -2.93
C PRO A 101 -24.05 -34.67 -1.73
N PHE A 102 -23.58 -33.96 -0.70
CA PHE A 102 -23.11 -34.60 0.53
C PHE A 102 -24.25 -35.35 1.25
N PHE A 103 -25.43 -34.72 1.31
CA PHE A 103 -26.57 -35.37 1.94
C PHE A 103 -27.07 -36.59 1.13
N VAL A 104 -26.97 -36.57 -0.20
CA VAL A 104 -27.20 -37.72 -1.07
C VAL A 104 -26.24 -38.85 -0.70
N GLU A 105 -24.93 -38.60 -0.59
CA GLU A 105 -23.93 -39.60 -0.19
C GLU A 105 -24.24 -40.23 1.18
N GLU A 106 -24.56 -39.40 2.17
CA GLU A 106 -24.85 -39.86 3.53
C GLU A 106 -26.13 -40.71 3.59
N LEU A 107 -27.19 -40.32 2.86
CA LEU A 107 -28.41 -41.11 2.74
C LEU A 107 -28.15 -42.46 2.09
N LEU A 108 -27.27 -42.55 1.09
CA LEU A 108 -26.88 -43.79 0.45
C LEU A 108 -26.08 -44.71 1.37
N CYS A 109 -25.15 -44.16 2.18
CA CYS A 109 -24.37 -44.92 3.14
C CYS A 109 -25.25 -45.59 4.23
N CYS A 110 -26.38 -45.00 4.58
CA CYS A 110 -27.28 -45.51 5.59
C CYS A 110 -28.36 -46.47 5.02
N ARG A 111 -28.41 -46.69 3.70
CA ARG A 111 -29.46 -47.43 3.03
C ARG A 111 -29.60 -48.89 3.52
N ASP A 112 -28.49 -49.55 3.83
CA ASP A 112 -28.50 -50.98 4.24
C ASP A 112 -28.84 -51.14 5.73
N GLU A 113 -28.87 -50.08 6.53
CA GLU A 113 -29.13 -50.14 7.98
C GLU A 113 -30.60 -49.84 8.36
N TYR A 114 -31.42 -49.25 7.46
CA TYR A 114 -32.77 -48.81 7.76
C TYR A 114 -33.82 -49.45 6.88
N ASP A 115 -34.59 -50.35 7.47
CA ASP A 115 -35.59 -51.17 6.78
C ASP A 115 -36.94 -50.47 6.52
N GLU A 116 -37.26 -49.24 6.93
CA GLU A 116 -38.52 -48.56 6.56
C GLU A 116 -38.62 -47.02 6.89
N THR A 117 -37.69 -46.40 7.67
CA THR A 117 -37.78 -44.98 7.99
C THR A 117 -36.41 -44.31 8.02
N LEU A 118 -36.03 -43.67 6.92
CA LEU A 118 -34.82 -42.85 6.87
C LEU A 118 -34.97 -41.59 7.76
N PRO A 119 -33.87 -41.10 8.41
CA PRO A 119 -33.89 -39.93 9.30
C PRO A 119 -34.40 -38.62 8.63
N ALA A 120 -35.04 -37.77 9.43
CA ALA A 120 -35.71 -36.57 8.91
C ALA A 120 -34.77 -35.43 8.55
N SER A 121 -33.54 -35.44 9.08
CA SER A 121 -32.54 -34.39 8.85
C SER A 121 -31.13 -34.97 8.69
N LEU A 122 -30.23 -34.22 8.04
CA LEU A 122 -28.82 -34.59 7.91
C LEU A 122 -28.16 -34.85 9.28
N ARG A 123 -28.49 -34.04 10.30
CA ARG A 123 -28.02 -34.26 11.67
C ARG A 123 -28.40 -35.64 12.20
N ASP A 124 -29.66 -36.06 12.02
CA ASP A 124 -30.12 -37.34 12.48
C ASP A 124 -29.44 -38.52 11.76
N VAL A 125 -29.11 -38.35 10.45
CA VAL A 125 -28.30 -39.31 9.70
C VAL A 125 -26.90 -39.46 10.29
N LEU A 126 -26.23 -38.36 10.51
CA LEU A 126 -24.87 -38.37 11.07
C LEU A 126 -24.84 -38.93 12.49
N LEU A 127 -25.83 -38.58 13.32
CA LEU A 127 -25.94 -39.11 14.68
C LEU A 127 -26.19 -40.61 14.68
N SER A 128 -27.06 -41.12 13.83
CA SER A 128 -27.32 -42.56 13.76
C SER A 128 -26.09 -43.37 13.35
N ARG A 129 -25.23 -42.81 12.47
CA ARG A 129 -23.93 -43.45 12.13
C ARG A 129 -22.98 -43.48 13.32
N ILE A 130 -22.98 -42.42 14.13
CA ILE A 130 -22.15 -42.33 15.34
C ILE A 130 -22.68 -43.33 16.38
N ASP A 131 -24.00 -43.40 16.57
CA ASP A 131 -24.67 -44.33 17.52
C ASP A 131 -24.44 -45.80 17.19
N ALA A 132 -24.24 -46.11 15.90
CA ALA A 132 -23.93 -47.47 15.43
C ALA A 132 -22.48 -47.90 15.71
N LEU A 133 -21.57 -46.96 16.07
CA LEU A 133 -20.19 -47.30 16.38
C LEU A 133 -20.05 -48.01 17.74
N PRO A 134 -19.00 -48.83 17.91
CA PRO A 134 -18.61 -49.34 19.23
C PRO A 134 -18.29 -48.17 20.20
N ASP A 135 -18.61 -48.38 21.51
CA ASP A 135 -18.41 -47.33 22.54
C ASP A 135 -17.02 -46.70 22.52
N GLY A 136 -15.94 -47.48 22.27
CA GLY A 136 -14.57 -46.95 22.17
C GLY A 136 -14.38 -46.02 20.97
N ALA A 137 -15.01 -46.36 19.82
CA ALA A 137 -14.93 -45.51 18.63
C ALA A 137 -15.76 -44.22 18.80
N GLN A 138 -16.94 -44.30 19.48
CA GLN A 138 -17.74 -43.12 19.83
C GLN A 138 -16.96 -42.18 20.77
N ALA A 139 -16.29 -42.72 21.77
CA ALA A 139 -15.45 -41.93 22.68
C ALA A 139 -14.27 -41.25 21.93
N LEU A 140 -13.61 -41.99 21.03
CA LEU A 140 -12.44 -41.49 20.28
C LEU A 140 -12.83 -40.38 19.28
N ILE A 141 -13.96 -40.50 18.58
CA ILE A 141 -14.42 -39.44 17.65
C ILE A 141 -14.82 -38.18 18.41
N GLY A 142 -15.34 -38.30 19.64
CA GLY A 142 -15.58 -37.17 20.53
C GLY A 142 -14.31 -36.47 20.92
N VAL A 143 -13.24 -37.24 21.25
CA VAL A 143 -11.91 -36.65 21.52
C VAL A 143 -11.36 -35.93 20.29
N ALA A 144 -11.44 -36.55 19.13
CA ALA A 144 -11.02 -35.97 17.87
C ALA A 144 -11.79 -34.66 17.55
N ALA A 145 -13.11 -34.64 17.79
CA ALA A 145 -13.95 -33.46 17.52
C ALA A 145 -13.54 -32.23 18.39
N VAL A 146 -13.11 -32.47 19.62
CA VAL A 146 -12.58 -31.40 20.47
C VAL A 146 -11.19 -30.94 20.04
N GLY A 147 -10.37 -31.83 19.43
CA GLY A 147 -9.06 -31.51 18.87
C GLY A 147 -9.11 -30.60 17.65
N GLY A 148 -10.25 -30.61 16.92
CA GLY A 148 -10.48 -29.78 15.75
C GLY A 148 -10.81 -30.60 14.49
N ARG A 149 -10.76 -29.93 13.32
CA ARG A 149 -11.07 -30.57 12.04
C ARG A 149 -10.02 -31.60 11.60
N GLU A 150 -8.77 -31.34 11.99
CA GLU A 150 -7.62 -32.20 11.72
C GLU A 150 -6.83 -32.38 13.00
N VAL A 151 -6.37 -33.61 13.25
CA VAL A 151 -5.75 -34.01 14.50
C VAL A 151 -4.56 -34.90 14.22
N GLU A 152 -3.41 -34.57 14.75
CA GLU A 152 -2.21 -35.40 14.68
C GLU A 152 -2.41 -36.74 15.40
N HIS A 153 -1.86 -37.81 14.84
CA HIS A 153 -2.03 -39.17 15.35
C HIS A 153 -1.54 -39.29 16.81
N GLU A 154 -0.32 -38.85 17.07
CA GLU A 154 0.29 -38.97 18.40
C GLU A 154 -0.50 -38.20 19.46
N LEU A 155 -0.86 -36.92 19.16
CA LEU A 155 -1.67 -36.11 20.07
C LEU A 155 -3.04 -36.70 20.33
N LEU A 156 -3.71 -37.21 19.31
CA LEU A 156 -5.04 -37.86 19.43
C LEU A 156 -4.96 -39.08 20.36
N MET A 157 -3.95 -39.93 20.17
CA MET A 157 -3.77 -41.13 20.96
C MET A 157 -3.39 -40.81 22.41
N ASP A 158 -2.56 -39.84 22.65
CA ASP A 158 -2.15 -39.41 24.00
C ASP A 158 -3.32 -38.78 24.78
N VAL A 159 -4.16 -37.96 24.10
CA VAL A 159 -5.38 -37.40 24.72
C VAL A 159 -6.42 -38.47 25.01
N ALA A 160 -6.56 -39.46 24.14
CA ALA A 160 -7.52 -40.53 24.29
C ALA A 160 -7.15 -41.52 25.41
N ASP A 161 -5.85 -41.59 25.80
CA ASP A 161 -5.32 -42.42 26.87
C ASP A 161 -5.61 -43.94 26.66
N ASP A 162 -5.45 -44.75 27.70
CA ASP A 162 -5.66 -46.22 27.67
C ASP A 162 -7.09 -46.66 27.24
N GLU A 163 -8.04 -45.72 27.14
CA GLU A 163 -9.42 -45.97 26.73
C GLU A 163 -9.53 -46.17 25.20
N ALA A 164 -8.61 -45.62 24.38
CA ALA A 164 -8.65 -45.76 22.93
C ALA A 164 -7.71 -46.85 22.44
N ARG A 165 -8.28 -47.81 21.73
CA ARG A 165 -7.53 -48.88 21.09
C ARG A 165 -7.22 -48.51 19.64
N PRO A 166 -6.07 -48.91 19.07
CA PRO A 166 -5.82 -48.76 17.63
C PRO A 166 -6.95 -49.36 16.74
N ALA A 167 -7.70 -50.30 17.31
CA ALA A 167 -8.88 -50.88 16.65
C ALA A 167 -10.01 -49.85 16.49
N ASP A 168 -10.26 -48.99 17.44
CA ASP A 168 -11.32 -47.99 17.41
C ASP A 168 -11.04 -46.91 16.35
N LEU A 169 -9.78 -46.50 16.24
CA LEU A 169 -9.34 -45.59 15.16
C LEU A 169 -9.53 -46.20 13.78
N ARG A 170 -9.22 -47.53 13.66
CA ARG A 170 -9.46 -48.23 12.39
C ARG A 170 -10.93 -48.27 12.03
N VAL A 171 -11.82 -48.49 13.00
CA VAL A 171 -13.26 -48.42 12.79
C VAL A 171 -13.69 -47.06 12.25
N LEU A 172 -13.15 -45.96 12.79
CA LEU A 172 -13.46 -44.59 12.34
C LEU A 172 -12.98 -44.32 10.91
N VAL A 173 -11.81 -44.87 10.55
CA VAL A 173 -11.27 -44.73 9.18
C VAL A 173 -12.05 -45.63 8.21
N ASP A 174 -12.33 -46.91 8.58
CA ASP A 174 -13.06 -47.85 7.73
C ASP A 174 -14.51 -47.40 7.49
N SER A 175 -15.14 -46.77 8.49
CA SER A 175 -16.48 -46.16 8.35
C SER A 175 -16.49 -44.85 7.55
N GLY A 176 -15.33 -44.34 7.17
CA GLY A 176 -15.17 -43.09 6.43
C GLY A 176 -15.53 -41.84 7.20
N LEU A 177 -15.56 -41.86 8.53
CA LEU A 177 -15.80 -40.69 9.37
C LEU A 177 -14.53 -39.85 9.55
N LEU A 178 -13.38 -40.52 9.65
CA LEU A 178 -12.05 -39.93 9.62
C LEU A 178 -11.28 -40.40 8.38
N GLN A 179 -10.46 -39.50 7.82
CA GLN A 179 -9.58 -39.83 6.70
C GLN A 179 -8.14 -39.59 7.13
N PRO A 180 -7.23 -40.54 6.87
CA PRO A 180 -5.81 -40.30 7.10
C PRO A 180 -5.30 -39.24 6.13
N VAL A 181 -4.53 -38.29 6.63
CA VAL A 181 -3.89 -37.21 5.87
C VAL A 181 -2.43 -37.06 6.39
N GLU A 182 -1.59 -36.46 5.59
CA GLU A 182 -0.25 -36.05 6.00
C GLU A 182 -0.32 -34.59 6.46
N ALA A 183 0.06 -34.31 7.70
CA ALA A 183 0.09 -32.95 8.21
C ALA A 183 1.18 -32.11 7.50
N LEU A 184 1.14 -30.78 7.64
CA LEU A 184 2.09 -29.87 6.99
C LEU A 184 3.54 -30.09 7.39
N ASP A 185 3.79 -30.63 8.58
CA ASP A 185 5.09 -31.03 9.11
C ASP A 185 5.54 -32.45 8.72
N GLY A 186 4.69 -33.20 8.03
CA GLY A 186 4.96 -34.55 7.54
C GLY A 186 4.56 -35.67 8.50
N ASP A 187 3.89 -35.34 9.62
CA ASP A 187 3.36 -36.33 10.57
C ASP A 187 2.03 -36.92 10.12
N ASP A 188 1.72 -38.13 10.60
CA ASP A 188 0.43 -38.76 10.35
C ASP A 188 -0.68 -38.02 11.09
N ALA A 189 -1.73 -37.63 10.37
CA ALA A 189 -2.89 -36.94 10.92
C ALA A 189 -4.21 -37.53 10.43
N TYR A 190 -5.29 -37.18 11.13
CA TYR A 190 -6.66 -37.60 10.76
C TYR A 190 -7.53 -36.37 10.63
N ARG A 191 -8.27 -36.29 9.51
CA ARG A 191 -9.23 -35.22 9.22
C ARG A 191 -10.62 -35.76 9.19
N PHE A 192 -11.58 -35.07 9.78
CA PHE A 192 -12.99 -35.35 9.56
C PHE A 192 -13.32 -35.26 8.07
N ARG A 193 -13.99 -36.27 7.52
CA ARG A 193 -14.35 -36.31 6.10
C ARG A 193 -15.14 -35.07 5.67
N HIS A 194 -16.00 -34.58 6.57
CA HIS A 194 -16.78 -33.36 6.38
C HIS A 194 -16.76 -32.52 7.65
N ALA A 195 -16.63 -31.21 7.50
CA ALA A 195 -16.57 -30.25 8.63
C ALA A 195 -17.83 -30.36 9.52
N LEU A 196 -18.99 -30.51 8.90
CA LEU A 196 -20.26 -30.64 9.62
C LEU A 196 -20.31 -31.87 10.56
N LEU A 197 -19.57 -32.93 10.24
CA LEU A 197 -19.47 -34.09 11.12
C LEU A 197 -18.74 -33.72 12.44
N ASN A 198 -17.67 -32.95 12.36
CA ASN A 198 -16.96 -32.45 13.54
C ASN A 198 -17.90 -31.60 14.42
N GLU A 199 -18.67 -30.70 13.82
CA GLU A 199 -19.60 -29.80 14.52
C GLU A 199 -20.71 -30.63 15.22
N VAL A 200 -21.32 -31.60 14.50
CA VAL A 200 -22.38 -32.41 15.05
C VAL A 200 -21.87 -33.23 16.24
N VAL A 201 -20.71 -33.88 16.13
CA VAL A 201 -20.10 -34.65 17.24
C VAL A 201 -19.82 -33.75 18.44
N TYR A 202 -19.22 -32.58 18.19
CA TYR A 202 -18.90 -31.61 19.23
C TYR A 202 -20.15 -31.11 19.96
N ASP A 203 -21.21 -30.79 19.22
CA ASP A 203 -22.47 -30.27 19.76
C ASP A 203 -23.27 -31.32 20.58
N GLU A 204 -23.16 -32.57 20.24
CA GLU A 204 -23.79 -33.64 21.01
C GLU A 204 -23.13 -33.90 22.38
N MET A 205 -21.85 -33.56 22.50
CA MET A 205 -21.18 -33.72 23.78
C MET A 205 -21.80 -32.84 24.86
N LEU A 206 -21.97 -33.37 26.06
CA LEU A 206 -22.40 -32.59 27.23
C LEU A 206 -21.36 -31.50 27.58
N PRO A 207 -21.78 -30.33 28.05
CA PRO A 207 -20.84 -29.26 28.42
C PRO A 207 -19.77 -29.68 29.41
N THR A 208 -20.03 -30.67 30.26
CA THR A 208 -19.06 -31.22 31.21
C THR A 208 -18.05 -32.14 30.55
N GLU A 209 -18.46 -32.85 29.53
CA GLU A 209 -17.60 -33.73 28.72
C GLU A 209 -16.66 -32.88 27.88
N ARG A 210 -17.22 -31.88 27.16
CA ARG A 210 -16.40 -30.92 26.40
C ARG A 210 -15.29 -30.31 27.26
N ARG A 211 -15.66 -29.76 28.44
CA ARG A 211 -14.66 -29.16 29.36
C ARG A 211 -13.61 -30.14 29.83
N ARG A 212 -13.99 -31.39 30.11
CA ARG A 212 -13.05 -32.44 30.52
C ARG A 212 -12.09 -32.78 29.37
N THR A 213 -12.60 -32.93 28.17
CA THR A 213 -11.84 -33.29 26.99
C THR A 213 -10.90 -32.14 26.60
N HIS A 214 -11.38 -30.89 26.59
CA HIS A 214 -10.49 -29.73 26.41
C HIS A 214 -9.37 -29.66 27.45
N ARG A 215 -9.65 -29.99 28.72
CA ARG A 215 -8.60 -30.05 29.76
C ARG A 215 -7.55 -31.11 29.43
N ARG A 216 -7.96 -32.28 28.97
CA ARG A 216 -7.02 -33.35 28.57
C ARG A 216 -6.16 -32.91 27.37
N TRP A 217 -6.77 -32.28 26.37
CA TRP A 217 -6.02 -31.65 25.26
C TRP A 217 -5.00 -30.65 25.75
N GLY A 218 -5.36 -29.75 26.63
CA GLY A 218 -4.44 -28.76 27.23
C GLY A 218 -3.31 -29.42 28.02
N GLU A 219 -3.59 -30.51 28.75
CA GLU A 219 -2.56 -31.26 29.52
C GLU A 219 -1.55 -31.95 28.60
N VAL A 220 -2.01 -32.58 27.53
CA VAL A 220 -1.16 -33.25 26.54
C VAL A 220 -0.34 -32.22 25.75
N LEU A 221 -0.99 -31.20 25.19
CA LEU A 221 -0.27 -30.14 24.45
C LEU A 221 0.80 -29.46 25.31
N SER A 222 0.55 -29.27 26.63
CA SER A 222 1.54 -28.70 27.53
C SER A 222 2.80 -29.59 27.71
N GLN A 223 2.70 -30.89 27.44
CA GLN A 223 3.82 -31.83 27.51
C GLN A 223 4.60 -31.92 26.19
N HIS A 224 3.91 -31.64 25.06
CA HIS A 224 4.49 -31.68 23.74
C HIS A 224 5.10 -30.33 23.28
N ILE A 225 4.88 -29.24 24.04
CA ILE A 225 5.56 -27.97 23.81
C ILE A 225 6.92 -28.02 24.48
N ASP A 226 7.96 -28.30 23.73
CA ASP A 226 9.34 -28.30 24.21
C ASP A 226 9.81 -26.90 24.56
N VAL A 227 10.55 -26.80 25.72
CA VAL A 227 11.17 -25.54 26.11
C VAL A 227 12.35 -25.24 25.18
N GLY A 228 12.07 -24.59 24.04
CA GLY A 228 13.09 -24.21 23.05
C GLY A 228 12.65 -24.32 21.59
N ASP A 229 11.61 -25.07 21.31
CA ASP A 229 11.01 -25.09 19.97
C ASP A 229 9.72 -24.24 19.96
N VAL A 230 9.73 -23.16 19.18
CA VAL A 230 8.67 -22.13 19.21
C VAL A 230 7.58 -22.55 18.23
N ASP A 231 6.69 -23.48 18.65
CA ASP A 231 5.52 -23.83 17.87
C ASP A 231 4.36 -22.87 18.17
N HIS A 232 4.20 -21.87 17.29
CA HIS A 232 3.14 -20.87 17.37
C HIS A 232 1.74 -21.47 17.30
N ALA A 233 1.53 -22.47 16.45
CA ALA A 233 0.22 -23.09 16.26
C ALA A 233 -0.22 -23.84 17.51
N ARG A 234 0.67 -24.63 18.10
CA ARG A 234 0.41 -25.40 19.33
C ARG A 234 0.16 -24.50 20.54
N THR A 235 0.85 -23.34 20.64
CA THR A 235 0.62 -22.39 21.74
C THR A 235 -0.76 -21.73 21.66
N VAL A 236 -1.22 -21.38 20.48
CA VAL A 236 -2.57 -20.83 20.28
C VAL A 236 -3.64 -21.91 20.55
N GLN A 237 -3.41 -23.14 20.12
CA GLN A 237 -4.29 -24.28 20.45
C GLN A 237 -4.36 -24.52 21.95
N LEU A 238 -3.22 -24.50 22.63
CA LEU A 238 -3.15 -24.65 24.10
C LEU A 238 -3.99 -23.59 24.81
N ALA A 239 -3.86 -22.32 24.41
CA ALA A 239 -4.65 -21.23 24.97
C ALA A 239 -6.15 -21.45 24.75
N HIS A 240 -6.55 -21.87 23.55
CA HIS A 240 -7.93 -22.22 23.23
C HIS A 240 -8.46 -23.33 24.13
N HIS A 241 -7.74 -24.45 24.26
CA HIS A 241 -8.22 -25.58 25.08
C HIS A 241 -8.32 -25.22 26.55
N TRP A 242 -7.40 -24.42 27.11
CA TRP A 242 -7.53 -23.99 28.51
C TRP A 242 -8.71 -23.05 28.73
N ARG A 243 -9.03 -22.17 27.76
CA ARG A 243 -10.22 -21.31 27.84
C ARG A 243 -11.50 -22.12 27.84
N GLU A 244 -11.64 -23.05 26.88
CA GLU A 244 -12.83 -23.91 26.80
C GLU A 244 -12.98 -24.84 28.01
N ALA A 245 -11.88 -25.29 28.60
CA ALA A 245 -11.86 -26.04 29.85
C ALA A 245 -12.23 -25.18 31.08
N ARG A 246 -12.25 -23.85 30.94
CA ARG A 246 -12.36 -22.88 32.04
C ARG A 246 -11.31 -23.13 33.13
N ASP A 247 -10.09 -23.39 32.71
CA ASP A 247 -8.97 -23.68 33.59
C ASP A 247 -8.20 -22.40 33.92
N GLN A 248 -7.68 -22.29 35.17
CA GLN A 248 -6.89 -21.12 35.58
C GLN A 248 -5.61 -20.90 34.76
N ARG A 249 -5.12 -21.92 34.06
CA ARG A 249 -3.96 -21.84 33.13
C ARG A 249 -4.27 -21.07 31.86
N ALA A 250 -5.53 -20.85 31.54
CA ALA A 250 -5.96 -20.12 30.35
C ALA A 250 -5.38 -18.72 30.25
N LEU A 251 -5.29 -17.99 31.38
CA LEU A 251 -4.74 -16.64 31.42
C LEU A 251 -3.28 -16.61 30.95
N VAL A 252 -2.43 -17.43 31.52
CA VAL A 252 -0.99 -17.46 31.18
C VAL A 252 -0.78 -17.95 29.75
N ALA A 253 -1.54 -18.98 29.34
CA ALA A 253 -1.45 -19.51 27.99
C ALA A 253 -1.88 -18.48 26.92
N SER A 254 -2.96 -17.72 27.17
CA SER A 254 -3.40 -16.66 26.25
C SER A 254 -2.41 -15.49 26.19
N ILE A 255 -1.78 -15.13 27.32
CA ILE A 255 -0.69 -14.12 27.29
C ILE A 255 0.48 -14.62 26.44
N ALA A 256 0.93 -15.88 26.66
CA ALA A 256 2.01 -16.48 25.87
C ALA A 256 1.69 -16.54 24.38
N ALA A 257 0.46 -16.93 24.02
CA ALA A 257 0.00 -16.92 22.64
C ALA A 257 0.01 -15.51 22.03
N GLY A 258 -0.36 -14.49 22.79
CA GLY A 258 -0.27 -13.10 22.41
C GLY A 258 1.17 -12.63 22.19
N ASP A 259 2.10 -12.99 23.09
CA ASP A 259 3.52 -12.65 22.97
C ASP A 259 4.13 -13.28 21.69
N MET A 260 3.85 -14.55 21.44
CA MET A 260 4.30 -15.24 20.21
C MET A 260 3.70 -14.66 18.94
N ALA A 261 2.44 -14.24 18.97
CA ALA A 261 1.82 -13.58 17.84
C ALA A 261 2.48 -12.22 17.54
N VAL A 262 2.95 -11.48 18.56
CA VAL A 262 3.77 -10.28 18.39
C VAL A 262 5.09 -10.60 17.70
N ASP A 263 5.79 -11.65 18.15
CA ASP A 263 7.10 -12.06 17.58
C ASP A 263 6.97 -12.48 16.11
N SER A 264 5.80 -12.99 15.70
CA SER A 264 5.47 -13.33 14.30
C SER A 264 4.76 -12.21 13.54
N TYR A 265 4.70 -10.99 14.07
CA TYR A 265 4.02 -9.82 13.47
C TYR A 265 2.51 -10.03 13.22
N SER A 266 1.88 -10.99 13.87
CA SER A 266 0.45 -11.31 13.78
C SER A 266 -0.35 -10.50 14.80
N TYR A 267 -0.35 -9.17 14.65
CA TYR A 267 -0.88 -8.24 15.67
C TYR A 267 -2.37 -8.34 15.92
N ASP A 268 -3.17 -8.80 14.96
CA ASP A 268 -4.60 -9.07 15.12
C ASP A 268 -4.84 -10.27 16.04
N ILE A 269 -4.05 -11.34 15.88
CA ILE A 269 -4.06 -12.50 16.78
C ILE A 269 -3.59 -12.05 18.18
N ALA A 270 -2.50 -11.29 18.27
CA ALA A 270 -1.99 -10.79 19.55
C ALA A 270 -3.04 -9.94 20.28
N ALA A 271 -3.70 -9.01 19.60
CA ALA A 271 -4.75 -8.17 20.16
C ALA A 271 -5.97 -8.98 20.64
N ARG A 272 -6.30 -10.07 19.94
CA ARG A 272 -7.36 -11.01 20.35
C ARG A 272 -6.95 -11.78 21.61
N GLU A 273 -5.78 -12.41 21.61
CA GLU A 273 -5.32 -13.24 22.74
C GLU A 273 -5.11 -12.42 24.01
N TYR A 274 -4.54 -11.21 23.90
CA TYR A 274 -4.46 -10.30 25.05
C TYR A 274 -5.85 -9.80 25.51
N GLY A 275 -6.78 -9.58 24.57
CA GLY A 275 -8.16 -9.22 24.89
C GLY A 275 -8.87 -10.33 25.67
N GLU A 276 -8.73 -11.59 25.26
CA GLU A 276 -9.22 -12.76 26.01
C GLU A 276 -8.56 -12.87 27.38
N SER A 277 -7.25 -12.63 27.47
CA SER A 277 -6.54 -12.59 28.76
C SER A 277 -7.11 -11.55 29.71
N LEU A 278 -7.43 -10.35 29.21
CA LEU A 278 -8.06 -9.28 30.01
C LEU A 278 -9.46 -9.67 30.50
N LEU A 279 -10.23 -10.43 29.72
CA LEU A 279 -11.53 -10.94 30.18
C LEU A 279 -11.39 -11.99 31.28
N LEU A 280 -10.36 -12.82 31.23
CA LEU A 280 -10.08 -13.84 32.24
C LEU A 280 -9.43 -13.28 33.52
N TRP A 281 -8.95 -12.02 33.47
CA TRP A 281 -8.17 -11.44 34.59
C TRP A 281 -8.91 -11.43 35.91
N GLU A 282 -10.19 -11.08 35.92
CA GLU A 282 -11.00 -11.00 37.16
C GLU A 282 -11.30 -12.40 37.73
N GLU A 283 -11.40 -13.43 36.88
CA GLU A 283 -11.71 -14.81 37.30
C GLU A 283 -10.45 -15.57 37.77
N ALA A 284 -9.28 -15.16 37.34
CA ALA A 284 -8.03 -15.81 37.69
C ALA A 284 -7.37 -15.09 38.89
N SER A 285 -6.72 -15.86 39.79
CA SER A 285 -5.88 -15.30 40.85
C SER A 285 -4.56 -14.73 40.24
N ALA A 286 -4.70 -13.76 39.32
CA ALA A 286 -3.62 -13.26 38.50
C ALA A 286 -2.48 -12.61 39.32
N THR A 287 -2.84 -11.93 40.41
CA THR A 287 -1.89 -11.32 41.34
C THR A 287 -1.02 -12.35 42.04
N ASP A 288 -1.56 -13.53 42.33
CA ASP A 288 -0.82 -14.62 42.94
C ASP A 288 0.22 -15.26 41.99
N GLN A 289 0.06 -15.03 40.66
CA GLN A 289 0.97 -15.52 39.64
C GLN A 289 2.05 -14.49 39.24
N GLY A 290 2.09 -13.34 39.92
CA GLY A 290 3.08 -12.29 39.66
C GLY A 290 2.86 -11.54 38.35
N LEU A 291 1.66 -11.60 37.81
CA LEU A 291 1.29 -10.89 36.57
C LEU A 291 0.93 -9.43 36.85
N ASP A 292 1.25 -8.54 35.92
CA ASP A 292 0.93 -7.11 36.00
C ASP A 292 -0.18 -6.76 34.98
N HIS A 293 -1.33 -6.34 35.49
CA HIS A 293 -2.50 -5.98 34.68
C HIS A 293 -2.25 -4.75 33.79
N VAL A 294 -1.52 -3.76 34.32
CA VAL A 294 -1.17 -2.55 33.53
C VAL A 294 -0.23 -2.92 32.38
N ALA A 295 0.73 -3.82 32.60
CA ALA A 295 1.60 -4.31 31.55
C ALA A 295 0.84 -5.11 30.49
N LEU A 296 -0.18 -5.89 30.87
CA LEU A 296 -1.04 -6.59 29.92
C LEU A 296 -1.90 -5.61 29.10
N LEU A 297 -2.47 -4.60 29.75
CA LEU A 297 -3.23 -3.53 29.05
C LEU A 297 -2.34 -2.77 28.05
N GLU A 298 -1.08 -2.51 28.39
CA GLU A 298 -0.12 -1.86 27.48
C GLU A 298 0.17 -2.73 26.26
N ARG A 299 0.45 -4.03 26.44
CA ARG A 299 0.68 -4.98 25.34
C ARG A 299 -0.55 -5.08 24.43
N ALA A 300 -1.74 -5.23 25.04
CA ALA A 300 -3.01 -5.28 24.32
C ALA A 300 -3.27 -4.00 23.50
N ALA A 301 -3.03 -2.82 24.09
CA ALA A 301 -3.20 -1.55 23.41
C ALA A 301 -2.24 -1.39 22.23
N ARG A 302 -0.98 -1.79 22.38
CA ARG A 302 0.05 -1.76 21.35
C ARG A 302 -0.31 -2.69 20.18
N ALA A 303 -0.70 -3.93 20.49
CA ALA A 303 -1.13 -4.89 19.46
C ALA A 303 -2.38 -4.42 18.72
N ALA A 304 -3.38 -3.87 19.42
CA ALA A 304 -4.59 -3.32 18.83
C ALA A 304 -4.30 -2.10 17.94
N MET A 305 -3.37 -1.23 18.32
CA MET A 305 -2.94 -0.12 17.46
C MET A 305 -2.29 -0.62 16.18
N LEU A 306 -1.40 -1.61 16.26
CA LEU A 306 -0.69 -2.17 15.12
C LEU A 306 -1.60 -2.98 14.19
N SER A 307 -2.68 -3.58 14.72
CA SER A 307 -3.73 -4.25 13.94
C SER A 307 -4.83 -3.32 13.43
N SER A 308 -4.69 -1.99 13.64
CA SER A 308 -5.67 -0.96 13.24
C SER A 308 -7.01 -1.01 14.01
N ASP A 309 -7.10 -1.72 15.14
CA ASP A 309 -8.24 -1.62 16.07
C ASP A 309 -8.03 -0.44 17.05
N TYR A 310 -8.08 0.76 16.51
CA TYR A 310 -7.84 1.99 17.29
C TYR A 310 -8.83 2.17 18.44
N ARG A 311 -10.06 1.67 18.29
CA ARG A 311 -11.07 1.76 19.33
C ARG A 311 -10.68 1.01 20.61
N ARG A 312 -10.21 -0.25 20.44
CA ARG A 312 -9.71 -1.05 21.58
C ARG A 312 -8.40 -0.47 22.10
N ALA A 313 -7.48 -0.08 21.22
CA ALA A 313 -6.22 0.53 21.62
C ALA A 313 -6.43 1.75 22.53
N LEU A 314 -7.30 2.70 22.15
CA LEU A 314 -7.65 3.87 22.96
C LEU A 314 -8.28 3.49 24.30
N ALA A 315 -9.17 2.50 24.30
CA ALA A 315 -9.82 2.04 25.53
C ALA A 315 -8.82 1.44 26.51
N TRP A 316 -7.96 0.56 26.05
CA TRP A 316 -6.95 -0.11 26.88
C TRP A 316 -5.84 0.84 27.35
N CYS A 317 -5.36 1.77 26.51
CA CYS A 317 -4.45 2.83 26.95
C CYS A 317 -5.03 3.66 28.10
N ARG A 318 -6.28 4.11 27.96
CA ARG A 318 -6.94 4.90 29.01
C ARG A 318 -7.16 4.10 30.30
N ALA A 319 -7.51 2.83 30.20
CA ALA A 319 -7.62 1.93 31.34
C ALA A 319 -6.26 1.77 32.04
N ALA A 320 -5.20 1.51 31.31
CA ALA A 320 -3.83 1.38 31.82
C ALA A 320 -3.37 2.65 32.55
N ILE A 321 -3.57 3.82 31.95
CA ILE A 321 -3.25 5.13 32.56
C ILE A 321 -4.02 5.34 33.85
N THR A 322 -5.33 5.05 33.84
CA THR A 322 -6.20 5.22 35.02
C THR A 322 -5.77 4.32 36.17
N GLU A 323 -5.50 3.05 35.88
CA GLU A 323 -5.09 2.06 36.88
C GLU A 323 -3.67 2.31 37.40
N LEU A 324 -2.74 2.70 36.52
CA LEU A 324 -1.37 3.01 36.92
C LEU A 324 -1.31 4.20 37.87
N GLY A 325 -2.08 5.26 37.61
CA GLY A 325 -2.00 6.52 38.36
C GLY A 325 -0.57 7.06 38.33
N ASP A 326 -0.05 7.51 39.48
CA ASP A 326 1.29 8.11 39.59
C ASP A 326 2.37 7.11 40.07
N ARG A 327 2.10 5.80 40.01
CA ARG A 327 3.01 4.77 40.58
C ARG A 327 4.33 4.62 39.83
N ASP A 328 4.32 4.81 38.53
CA ASP A 328 5.49 4.69 37.63
C ASP A 328 5.45 5.77 36.57
N ALA A 329 6.26 6.79 36.69
CA ALA A 329 6.31 7.91 35.77
C ALA A 329 6.85 7.51 34.38
N ALA A 330 7.76 6.54 34.30
CA ALA A 330 8.30 6.09 33.01
C ALA A 330 7.25 5.33 32.21
N LEU A 331 6.56 4.36 32.83
CA LEU A 331 5.47 3.62 32.20
C LEU A 331 4.30 4.54 31.86
N LEU A 332 3.96 5.49 32.74
CA LEU A 332 2.91 6.49 32.49
C LEU A 332 3.23 7.35 31.26
N THR A 333 4.49 7.76 31.11
CA THR A 333 4.96 8.48 29.92
C THR A 333 4.83 7.61 28.66
N THR A 334 5.26 6.36 28.71
CA THR A 334 5.15 5.40 27.60
C THR A 334 3.70 5.20 27.18
N LEU A 335 2.78 5.08 28.13
CA LEU A 335 1.35 4.96 27.84
C LEU A 335 0.76 6.21 27.19
N HIS A 336 1.20 7.41 27.61
CA HIS A 336 0.79 8.65 26.97
C HIS A 336 1.36 8.79 25.54
N ILE A 337 2.60 8.33 25.29
CA ILE A 337 3.19 8.27 23.93
C ILE A 337 2.35 7.34 23.05
N LEU A 338 2.02 6.14 23.52
CA LEU A 338 1.18 5.19 22.79
C LEU A 338 -0.23 5.74 22.52
N LEU A 339 -0.84 6.39 23.52
CA LEU A 339 -2.13 7.05 23.40
C LEU A 339 -2.07 8.18 22.36
N GLY A 340 -1.05 9.05 22.43
CA GLY A 340 -0.84 10.15 21.50
C GLY A 340 -0.70 9.68 20.04
N ARG A 341 0.08 8.60 19.82
CA ARG A 341 0.24 7.97 18.51
C ARG A 341 -1.09 7.39 18.00
N THR A 342 -1.84 6.71 18.87
CA THR A 342 -3.13 6.11 18.51
C THR A 342 -4.17 7.18 18.16
N LEU A 343 -4.22 8.29 18.91
CA LEU A 343 -5.10 9.44 18.63
C LEU A 343 -4.77 10.06 17.27
N TRP A 344 -3.48 10.25 16.97
CA TRP A 344 -3.06 10.77 15.68
C TRP A 344 -3.52 9.88 14.51
N ILE A 345 -3.24 8.58 14.57
CA ILE A 345 -3.59 7.64 13.50
C ILE A 345 -5.13 7.54 13.34
N SER A 346 -5.89 7.68 14.44
CA SER A 346 -7.37 7.68 14.42
C SER A 346 -8.00 9.01 14.00
N GLY A 347 -7.20 10.06 13.75
CA GLY A 347 -7.64 11.37 13.25
C GLY A 347 -7.99 12.41 14.34
N ASP A 348 -7.76 12.12 15.62
CA ASP A 348 -7.87 13.11 16.72
C ASP A 348 -6.52 13.80 16.96
N TRP A 349 -6.20 14.75 16.12
CA TRP A 349 -4.91 15.41 16.11
C TRP A 349 -4.69 16.38 17.27
N GLY A 350 -5.73 17.11 17.66
CA GLY A 350 -5.66 18.02 18.82
C GLY A 350 -5.45 17.25 20.13
N GLY A 351 -6.16 16.14 20.30
CA GLY A 351 -5.96 15.22 21.42
C GLY A 351 -4.58 14.58 21.42
N SER A 352 -4.03 14.28 20.24
CA SER A 352 -2.67 13.74 20.09
C SER A 352 -1.59 14.69 20.63
N ILE A 353 -1.58 15.95 20.17
CA ILE A 353 -0.61 16.97 20.64
C ILE A 353 -0.69 17.13 22.16
N ALA A 354 -1.89 17.37 22.71
CA ALA A 354 -2.08 17.55 24.14
C ALA A 354 -1.60 16.33 24.96
N THR A 355 -1.75 15.12 24.38
CA THR A 355 -1.31 13.88 25.02
C THR A 355 0.22 13.76 25.00
N TYR A 356 0.88 14.13 23.91
CA TYR A 356 2.35 14.16 23.86
C TYR A 356 2.97 15.26 24.74
N GLU A 357 2.34 16.45 24.82
CA GLU A 357 2.75 17.50 25.76
C GLU A 357 2.68 16.97 27.20
N ARG A 358 1.60 16.26 27.51
CA ARG A 358 1.45 15.61 28.81
C ARG A 358 2.50 14.52 29.05
N ALA A 359 2.81 13.71 28.03
CA ALA A 359 3.90 12.72 28.12
C ALA A 359 5.24 13.38 28.45
N LEU A 360 5.56 14.50 27.81
CA LEU A 360 6.81 15.23 28.06
C LEU A 360 6.85 15.84 29.47
N GLU A 361 5.75 16.42 29.96
CA GLU A 361 5.64 16.93 31.34
C GLU A 361 5.87 15.85 32.40
N LEU A 362 5.33 14.63 32.13
CA LEU A 362 5.43 13.49 33.05
C LEU A 362 6.77 12.77 32.96
N SER A 363 7.51 12.98 31.86
CA SER A 363 8.72 12.21 31.58
C SER A 363 9.77 12.37 32.67
N PRO A 364 10.24 11.27 33.30
CA PRO A 364 11.24 11.31 34.34
C PRO A 364 12.63 11.63 33.73
N THR A 365 13.58 12.03 34.60
CA THR A 365 14.97 12.18 34.22
C THR A 365 15.64 10.82 33.95
N GLU A 366 15.18 9.79 34.64
CA GLU A 366 15.62 8.38 34.50
C GLU A 366 14.41 7.45 34.32
N PRO A 367 14.40 6.56 33.30
CA PRO A 367 15.45 6.38 32.29
C PRO A 367 15.37 7.47 31.20
N PRO A 368 16.52 8.05 30.79
CA PRO A 368 16.52 9.20 29.88
C PRO A 368 15.96 8.89 28.48
N VAL A 369 15.94 7.63 28.05
CA VAL A 369 15.38 7.21 26.76
C VAL A 369 13.88 7.51 26.64
N VAL A 370 13.13 7.40 27.71
CA VAL A 370 11.67 7.69 27.71
C VAL A 370 11.40 9.17 27.41
N ARG A 371 12.27 10.05 27.93
CA ARG A 371 12.18 11.48 27.62
C ARG A 371 12.54 11.77 26.16
N VAL A 372 13.55 11.08 25.60
CA VAL A 372 13.89 11.18 24.18
C VAL A 372 12.70 10.75 23.32
N GLN A 373 12.03 9.65 23.67
CA GLN A 373 10.83 9.18 22.98
C GLN A 373 9.69 10.21 23.01
N ALA A 374 9.46 10.82 24.17
CA ALA A 374 8.43 11.87 24.30
C ALA A 374 8.74 13.11 23.46
N LEU A 375 10.02 13.55 23.43
CA LEU A 375 10.46 14.65 22.58
C LEU A 375 10.28 14.34 21.10
N CYS A 376 10.70 13.15 20.65
CA CYS A 376 10.52 12.71 19.26
C CYS A 376 9.05 12.66 18.86
N GLY A 377 8.20 12.07 19.70
CA GLY A 377 6.76 11.97 19.43
C GLY A 377 6.07 13.32 19.31
N LEU A 378 6.34 14.23 20.26
CA LEU A 378 5.77 15.58 20.23
C LEU A 378 6.28 16.38 19.03
N ALA A 379 7.58 16.32 18.74
CA ALA A 379 8.17 17.03 17.61
C ALA A 379 7.63 16.50 16.26
N GLN A 380 7.43 15.19 16.14
CA GLN A 380 6.78 14.60 14.97
C GLN A 380 5.33 15.06 14.84
N ALA A 381 4.57 15.13 15.95
CA ALA A 381 3.22 15.68 15.93
C ALA A 381 3.21 17.15 15.48
N TYR A 382 4.13 17.96 15.97
CA TYR A 382 4.28 19.35 15.52
C TYR A 382 4.66 19.46 14.04
N MET A 383 5.61 18.65 13.56
CA MET A 383 5.98 18.59 12.13
C MET A 383 4.76 18.28 11.26
N LEU A 384 3.96 17.26 11.63
CA LEU A 384 2.76 16.86 10.88
C LEU A 384 1.65 17.92 10.88
N HIS A 385 1.69 18.88 11.82
CA HIS A 385 0.80 20.05 11.87
C HIS A 385 1.44 21.32 11.33
N ALA A 386 2.53 21.19 10.58
CA ALA A 386 3.29 22.28 10.02
C ALA A 386 3.75 23.34 11.07
N ARG A 387 4.01 22.92 12.32
CA ARG A 387 4.57 23.73 13.39
C ARG A 387 6.09 23.53 13.48
N MET A 388 6.79 23.81 12.38
CA MET A 388 8.20 23.43 12.19
C MET A 388 9.13 24.13 13.17
N ARG A 389 8.87 25.45 13.43
CA ARG A 389 9.68 26.26 14.37
C ARG A 389 9.63 25.75 15.82
N GLU A 390 8.53 25.10 16.20
CA GLU A 390 8.37 24.50 17.53
C GLU A 390 8.95 23.09 17.61
N ALA A 391 8.89 22.31 16.52
CA ALA A 391 9.46 20.98 16.44
C ALA A 391 11.00 20.97 16.51
N ARG A 392 11.65 21.93 15.84
CA ARG A 392 13.12 22.01 15.71
C ARG A 392 13.90 21.90 17.04
N PRO A 393 13.68 22.76 18.04
CA PRO A 393 14.45 22.71 19.28
C PRO A 393 14.24 21.40 20.06
N MET A 394 13.08 20.75 19.91
CA MET A 394 12.80 19.46 20.54
C MET A 394 13.61 18.34 19.90
N LEU A 395 13.75 18.35 18.56
CA LEU A 395 14.52 17.37 17.83
C LEU A 395 16.02 17.53 18.08
N GLU A 396 16.52 18.77 18.11
CA GLU A 396 17.91 19.04 18.46
C GLU A 396 18.23 18.53 19.89
N ALA A 397 17.34 18.77 20.86
CA ALA A 397 17.48 18.25 22.22
C ALA A 397 17.37 16.71 22.28
N ALA A 398 16.49 16.11 21.47
CA ALA A 398 16.35 14.65 21.39
C ALA A 398 17.61 14.01 20.80
N ILE A 399 18.20 14.58 19.75
CA ILE A 399 19.44 14.09 19.12
C ILE A 399 20.61 14.16 20.12
N GLU A 400 20.78 15.30 20.80
CA GLU A 400 21.83 15.47 21.81
C GLU A 400 21.67 14.46 22.94
N SER A 401 20.46 14.29 23.46
CA SER A 401 20.16 13.35 24.54
C SER A 401 20.34 11.90 24.09
N ALA A 402 19.89 11.53 22.90
CA ALA A 402 20.04 10.18 22.33
C ALA A 402 21.51 9.82 22.13
N ALA A 403 22.31 10.75 21.59
CA ALA A 403 23.76 10.58 21.41
C ALA A 403 24.48 10.41 22.76
N ALA A 404 24.12 11.18 23.80
CA ALA A 404 24.72 11.10 25.12
C ALA A 404 24.50 9.75 25.81
N ILE A 405 23.37 9.08 25.55
CA ILE A 405 23.03 7.77 26.13
C ILE A 405 23.32 6.58 25.21
N GLY A 406 23.82 6.84 24.00
CA GLY A 406 24.08 5.81 22.99
C GLY A 406 22.83 5.18 22.36
N ALA A 407 21.67 5.84 22.45
CA ALA A 407 20.41 5.39 21.82
C ALA A 407 20.43 5.75 20.32
N ARG A 408 21.18 4.97 19.58
CA ARG A 408 21.48 5.23 18.17
C ARG A 408 20.25 5.19 17.27
N ASP A 409 19.29 4.32 17.59
CA ASP A 409 17.99 4.18 16.95
C ASP A 409 17.17 5.48 17.06
N TRP A 410 17.07 6.03 18.26
CA TRP A 410 16.34 7.29 18.50
C TRP A 410 17.08 8.51 17.95
N GLU A 411 18.41 8.48 17.88
CA GLU A 411 19.16 9.51 17.16
C GLU A 411 18.78 9.53 15.68
N GLY A 412 18.78 8.36 15.01
CA GLY A 412 18.36 8.23 13.61
C GLY A 412 16.92 8.69 13.39
N HIS A 413 16.00 8.24 14.25
CA HIS A 413 14.58 8.63 14.20
C HIS A 413 14.37 10.16 14.33
N ALA A 414 15.05 10.81 15.28
CA ALA A 414 14.99 12.27 15.47
C ALA A 414 15.60 13.04 14.30
N ARG A 415 16.74 12.57 13.75
CA ARG A 415 17.38 13.16 12.56
C ARG A 415 16.51 13.08 11.33
N ASN A 416 15.78 12.00 11.15
CA ASN A 416 14.81 11.83 10.05
C ASN A 416 13.74 12.93 10.12
N THR A 417 13.11 13.10 11.27
CA THR A 417 12.10 14.16 11.47
C THR A 417 12.70 15.56 11.36
N LEU A 418 13.93 15.77 11.89
CA LEU A 418 14.62 17.06 11.79
C LEU A 418 14.91 17.47 10.34
N GLY A 419 15.25 16.50 9.47
CA GLY A 419 15.50 16.79 8.07
C GLY A 419 14.27 17.38 7.37
N VAL A 420 13.07 16.82 7.62
CA VAL A 420 11.82 17.39 7.09
C VAL A 420 11.57 18.80 7.64
N VAL A 421 11.77 18.99 8.94
CA VAL A 421 11.63 20.32 9.59
C VAL A 421 12.58 21.35 9.01
N LEU A 422 13.83 20.99 8.79
CA LEU A 422 14.84 21.90 8.22
C LEU A 422 14.52 22.27 6.77
N SER A 423 13.99 21.31 5.95
CA SER A 423 13.55 21.60 4.58
C SER A 423 12.44 22.65 4.58
N ALA A 424 11.42 22.44 5.39
CA ALA A 424 10.30 23.38 5.49
C ALA A 424 10.71 24.77 5.97
N LEU A 425 11.77 24.86 6.80
CA LEU A 425 12.35 26.12 7.26
C LEU A 425 13.37 26.73 6.26
N GLY A 426 13.57 26.10 5.10
CA GLY A 426 14.46 26.60 4.05
C GLY A 426 15.94 26.29 4.24
N GLU A 427 16.31 25.36 5.12
CA GLU A 427 17.69 24.93 5.39
C GLU A 427 18.01 23.63 4.61
N GLY A 428 17.90 23.67 3.29
CA GLY A 428 17.90 22.48 2.41
C GLY A 428 19.16 21.61 2.52
N ASP A 429 20.38 22.19 2.57
CA ASP A 429 21.62 21.42 2.66
C ASP A 429 21.70 20.67 4.00
N ALA A 430 21.36 21.33 5.11
CA ALA A 430 21.32 20.71 6.43
C ALA A 430 20.21 19.66 6.54
N ALA A 431 19.09 19.86 5.86
CA ALA A 431 18.01 18.89 5.78
C ALA A 431 18.46 17.58 5.11
N ILE A 432 19.12 17.69 3.95
CA ILE A 432 19.64 16.52 3.22
C ILE A 432 20.69 15.79 4.07
N GLU A 433 21.63 16.49 4.68
CA GLU A 433 22.67 15.91 5.55
C GLU A 433 22.05 15.14 6.73
N SER A 434 21.01 15.71 7.37
CA SER A 434 20.30 15.08 8.47
C SER A 434 19.63 13.79 8.05
N LEU A 435 18.96 13.78 6.87
CA LEU A 435 18.27 12.61 6.33
C LEU A 435 19.23 11.53 5.83
N GLU A 436 20.33 11.89 5.17
CA GLU A 436 21.37 10.94 4.77
C GLU A 436 21.98 10.25 6.00
N THR A 437 22.22 11.01 7.07
CA THR A 437 22.70 10.46 8.34
C THR A 437 21.67 9.51 8.96
N ALA A 438 20.38 9.89 8.95
CA ALA A 438 19.30 9.06 9.45
C ALA A 438 19.18 7.74 8.68
N LEU A 439 19.27 7.80 7.35
CA LEU A 439 19.25 6.61 6.48
C LEU A 439 20.43 5.70 6.76
N ALA A 440 21.64 6.26 6.91
CA ALA A 440 22.83 5.48 7.23
C ALA A 440 22.68 4.74 8.57
N ILE A 441 22.17 5.42 9.61
CA ILE A 441 21.90 4.81 10.92
C ILE A 441 20.85 3.69 10.80
N ALA A 442 19.75 3.93 10.08
CA ALA A 442 18.69 2.96 9.91
C ALA A 442 19.17 1.68 9.19
N LEU A 443 20.00 1.83 8.14
CA LEU A 443 20.63 0.72 7.43
C LEU A 443 21.67 -0.02 8.29
N GLU A 444 22.47 0.69 9.06
CA GLU A 444 23.46 0.11 10.00
C GLU A 444 22.78 -0.77 11.05
N LEU A 445 21.64 -0.30 11.60
CA LEU A 445 20.91 -0.99 12.66
C LEU A 445 19.90 -2.02 12.12
N GLY A 446 19.62 -2.01 10.81
CA GLY A 446 18.66 -2.90 10.19
C GLY A 446 17.23 -2.67 10.69
N ILE A 447 16.78 -1.41 10.81
CA ILE A 447 15.43 -1.04 11.28
C ILE A 447 14.55 -0.75 10.05
N PRO A 448 13.68 -1.71 9.62
CA PRO A 448 12.97 -1.58 8.34
C PRO A 448 12.05 -0.35 8.26
N ASP A 449 11.36 -0.01 9.36
CA ASP A 449 10.45 1.15 9.42
C ASP A 449 11.20 2.48 9.22
N ASP A 450 12.34 2.66 9.90
CA ASP A 450 13.15 3.87 9.76
C ASP A 450 13.86 3.93 8.40
N ILE A 451 14.24 2.78 7.81
CA ILE A 451 14.76 2.71 6.43
C ILE A 451 13.71 3.26 5.45
N GLY A 452 12.48 2.74 5.52
CA GLY A 452 11.39 3.19 4.66
C GLY A 452 11.07 4.67 4.81
N ARG A 453 10.93 5.16 6.04
CA ARG A 453 10.71 6.58 6.34
C ARG A 453 11.84 7.48 5.82
N ALA A 454 13.10 7.05 5.98
CA ALA A 454 14.24 7.82 5.54
C ALA A 454 14.27 7.98 4.01
N TYR A 455 13.96 6.92 3.25
CA TYR A 455 13.85 7.02 1.80
C TYR A 455 12.73 7.96 1.36
N VAL A 456 11.52 7.84 1.94
CA VAL A 456 10.39 8.76 1.62
C VAL A 456 10.80 10.20 1.85
N ASN A 457 11.27 10.53 3.05
CA ASN A 457 11.57 11.92 3.41
C ASN A 457 12.80 12.48 2.66
N LEU A 458 13.85 11.66 2.46
CA LEU A 458 15.05 12.10 1.75
C LEU A 458 14.75 12.43 0.30
N THR A 459 13.94 11.62 -0.38
CA THR A 459 13.62 11.85 -1.79
C THR A 459 12.74 13.08 -1.97
N GLU A 460 11.75 13.30 -1.09
CA GLU A 460 10.92 14.51 -1.11
C GLU A 460 11.78 15.77 -0.87
N VAL A 461 12.61 15.76 0.16
CA VAL A 461 13.47 16.90 0.49
C VAL A 461 14.50 17.17 -0.62
N GLN A 462 15.08 16.14 -1.23
CA GLN A 462 15.99 16.33 -2.38
C GLN A 462 15.28 17.02 -3.56
N ALA A 463 14.04 16.64 -3.88
CA ALA A 463 13.28 17.29 -4.94
C ALA A 463 12.93 18.75 -4.60
N GLU A 464 12.45 19.01 -3.38
CA GLU A 464 12.16 20.38 -2.88
C GLU A 464 13.39 21.28 -2.91
N CYS A 465 14.56 20.74 -2.58
CA CYS A 465 15.84 21.47 -2.65
C CYS A 465 16.37 21.65 -4.08
N GLY A 466 15.61 21.25 -5.12
CA GLY A 466 15.95 21.46 -6.53
C GLY A 466 16.86 20.38 -7.11
N PHE A 467 16.82 19.15 -6.60
CA PHE A 467 17.52 17.99 -7.13
C PHE A 467 16.55 16.87 -7.58
N PRO A 468 15.57 17.15 -8.48
CA PRO A 468 14.55 16.16 -8.84
C PRO A 468 15.13 14.90 -9.50
N GLY A 469 16.21 15.02 -10.29
CA GLY A 469 16.89 13.88 -10.89
C GLY A 469 17.50 12.95 -9.84
N LYS A 470 18.17 13.50 -8.82
CA LYS A 470 18.69 12.71 -7.70
C LYS A 470 17.57 12.05 -6.89
N ALA A 471 16.47 12.79 -6.64
CA ALA A 471 15.31 12.29 -5.91
C ALA A 471 14.69 11.10 -6.66
N PHE A 472 14.54 11.19 -7.97
CA PHE A 472 14.03 10.11 -8.80
C PHE A 472 14.93 8.86 -8.74
N ASP A 473 16.24 8.99 -8.95
CA ASP A 473 17.17 7.86 -8.88
C ASP A 473 17.21 7.22 -7.49
N ARG A 474 17.20 8.05 -6.43
CA ARG A 474 17.15 7.58 -5.04
C ARG A 474 15.83 6.86 -4.71
N SER A 475 14.72 7.30 -5.33
CA SER A 475 13.43 6.61 -5.18
C SER A 475 13.44 5.21 -5.81
N LEU A 476 14.07 5.05 -6.98
CA LEU A 476 14.23 3.74 -7.61
C LEU A 476 15.07 2.79 -6.74
N GLU A 477 16.16 3.29 -6.16
CA GLU A 477 16.97 2.57 -5.18
C GLU A 477 16.13 2.18 -3.96
N GLY A 478 15.41 3.15 -3.36
CA GLY A 478 14.59 2.97 -2.18
C GLY A 478 13.50 1.92 -2.37
N MET A 479 12.82 1.90 -3.52
CA MET A 479 11.83 0.85 -3.83
C MET A 479 12.44 -0.55 -3.84
N GLY A 480 13.70 -0.70 -4.27
CA GLY A 480 14.44 -1.96 -4.20
C GLY A 480 14.75 -2.35 -2.76
N VAL A 481 15.31 -1.43 -2.00
CA VAL A 481 15.73 -1.66 -0.60
C VAL A 481 14.54 -2.00 0.28
N VAL A 482 13.42 -1.25 0.21
CA VAL A 482 12.24 -1.57 1.05
C VAL A 482 11.60 -2.92 0.67
N ALA A 483 11.82 -3.40 -0.56
CA ALA A 483 11.38 -4.74 -0.95
C ALA A 483 12.26 -5.82 -0.29
N GLU A 484 13.58 -5.62 -0.25
CA GLU A 484 14.52 -6.54 0.41
C GLU A 484 14.25 -6.63 1.92
N TRP A 485 13.85 -5.53 2.55
CA TRP A 485 13.53 -5.47 3.98
C TRP A 485 12.07 -5.81 4.31
N GLY A 486 11.25 -6.20 3.32
CA GLY A 486 9.86 -6.65 3.51
C GLY A 486 8.86 -5.54 3.88
N VAL A 487 9.21 -4.26 3.71
CA VAL A 487 8.35 -3.10 4.06
C VAL A 487 7.79 -2.37 2.83
N SER A 488 7.76 -3.04 1.68
CA SER A 488 7.17 -2.48 0.45
C SER A 488 5.72 -2.02 0.63
N ASN A 489 4.92 -2.78 1.37
CA ASN A 489 3.50 -2.45 1.60
C ASN A 489 3.31 -1.16 2.40
N SER A 490 4.27 -0.82 3.27
CA SER A 490 4.21 0.38 4.10
C SER A 490 4.80 1.61 3.39
N TYR A 491 5.87 1.44 2.61
CA TYR A 491 6.64 2.56 2.06
C TYR A 491 6.82 2.55 0.55
N GLY A 492 6.77 1.37 -0.09
CA GLY A 492 7.08 1.24 -1.51
C GLY A 492 6.17 2.04 -2.43
N SER A 493 4.87 2.11 -2.12
CA SER A 493 3.92 2.93 -2.88
C SER A 493 4.15 4.43 -2.66
N TYR A 494 4.46 4.87 -1.43
CA TYR A 494 4.76 6.28 -1.14
C TYR A 494 6.01 6.75 -1.89
N ILE A 495 7.12 5.97 -1.82
CA ILE A 495 8.35 6.25 -2.57
C ILE A 495 8.06 6.28 -4.08
N GLY A 496 7.26 5.30 -4.58
CA GLY A 496 6.93 5.21 -6.00
C GLY A 496 6.09 6.39 -6.50
N TYR A 497 5.09 6.84 -5.75
CA TYR A 497 4.28 8.00 -6.15
C TYR A 497 5.09 9.30 -6.07
N GLY A 498 5.95 9.48 -5.07
CA GLY A 498 6.91 10.59 -5.03
C GLY A 498 7.80 10.60 -6.27
N ALA A 499 8.34 9.44 -6.66
CA ALA A 499 9.15 9.30 -7.87
C ALA A 499 8.42 9.76 -9.14
N VAL A 500 7.09 9.57 -9.23
CA VAL A 500 6.31 10.06 -10.39
C VAL A 500 6.41 11.58 -10.53
N SER A 501 6.25 12.32 -9.42
CA SER A 501 6.41 13.78 -9.42
C SER A 501 7.85 14.19 -9.76
N PHE A 502 8.84 13.54 -9.18
CA PHE A 502 10.26 13.87 -9.45
C PHE A 502 10.63 13.57 -10.90
N GLY A 503 10.12 12.46 -11.46
CA GLY A 503 10.26 12.12 -12.87
C GLY A 503 9.56 13.12 -13.79
N PHE A 504 8.40 13.65 -13.37
CA PHE A 504 7.74 14.76 -14.06
C PHE A 504 8.65 16.01 -14.06
N GLU A 505 9.15 16.43 -12.91
CA GLU A 505 9.99 17.63 -12.79
C GLU A 505 11.25 17.52 -13.65
N CYS A 506 11.99 16.38 -13.59
CA CYS A 506 13.24 16.21 -14.35
C CYS A 506 13.04 15.73 -15.79
N GLY A 507 11.81 15.57 -16.25
CA GLY A 507 11.48 15.23 -17.64
C GLY A 507 11.57 13.75 -18.00
N ARG A 508 11.67 12.86 -17.02
CA ARG A 508 11.70 11.39 -17.23
C ARG A 508 10.28 10.79 -17.18
N TRP A 509 9.39 11.36 -17.99
CA TRP A 509 7.94 11.09 -17.89
C TRP A 509 7.54 9.64 -18.20
N ASP A 510 8.19 8.98 -19.16
CA ASP A 510 7.89 7.58 -19.49
C ASP A 510 8.31 6.65 -18.35
N GLU A 511 9.50 6.86 -17.81
CA GLU A 511 9.98 6.09 -16.65
C GLU A 511 9.11 6.33 -15.41
N ALA A 512 8.67 7.59 -15.18
CA ALA A 512 7.75 7.92 -14.10
C ALA A 512 6.43 7.14 -14.21
N MET A 513 5.88 6.99 -15.42
CA MET A 513 4.65 6.21 -15.62
C MET A 513 4.86 4.71 -15.42
N GLU A 514 6.03 4.17 -15.76
CA GLU A 514 6.38 2.78 -15.43
C GLU A 514 6.49 2.56 -13.90
N VAL A 515 7.08 3.54 -13.19
CA VAL A 515 7.16 3.52 -11.72
C VAL A 515 5.78 3.58 -11.08
N MET A 516 4.87 4.41 -11.63
CA MET A 516 3.49 4.48 -11.19
C MET A 516 2.81 3.11 -11.21
N GLU A 517 2.94 2.38 -12.34
CA GLU A 517 2.33 1.05 -12.47
C GLU A 517 2.89 0.05 -11.44
N ARG A 518 4.18 0.19 -11.10
CA ARG A 518 4.79 -0.62 -10.02
C ARG A 518 4.24 -0.24 -8.65
N ALA A 519 4.10 1.07 -8.37
CA ALA A 519 3.57 1.57 -7.11
C ALA A 519 2.10 1.18 -6.92
N ASP A 520 1.28 1.23 -7.99
CA ASP A 520 -0.13 0.81 -7.97
C ASP A 520 -0.28 -0.69 -7.64
N ARG A 521 0.65 -1.55 -8.05
CA ARG A 521 0.66 -2.98 -7.68
C ARG A 521 0.95 -3.22 -6.20
N ILE A 522 1.73 -2.33 -5.57
CA ILE A 522 2.09 -2.42 -4.15
C ILE A 522 0.99 -1.80 -3.27
N SER A 523 0.32 -0.76 -3.76
CA SER A 523 -0.58 0.09 -2.99
C SER A 523 -1.83 -0.64 -2.49
N GLY A 524 -2.14 -0.48 -1.21
CA GLY A 524 -3.46 -0.80 -0.66
C GLY A 524 -4.52 0.24 -1.07
N ALA A 525 -5.78 -0.20 -1.23
CA ALA A 525 -6.88 0.66 -1.68
C ALA A 525 -7.51 1.47 -0.53
N THR A 526 -6.74 2.30 0.18
CA THR A 526 -7.29 3.23 1.19
C THR A 526 -7.61 4.60 0.57
N GLU A 527 -8.52 5.36 1.17
CA GLU A 527 -8.80 6.74 0.73
C GLU A 527 -7.56 7.63 0.85
N GLY A 528 -6.76 7.45 1.92
CA GLY A 528 -5.53 8.20 2.11
C GLY A 528 -4.49 7.94 1.02
N THR A 529 -4.25 6.66 0.70
CA THR A 529 -3.34 6.28 -0.39
C THR A 529 -3.82 6.79 -1.75
N TYR A 530 -5.14 6.78 -1.97
CA TYR A 530 -5.73 7.32 -3.20
C TYR A 530 -5.48 8.82 -3.35
N VAL A 531 -5.69 9.62 -2.29
CA VAL A 531 -5.45 11.06 -2.31
C VAL A 531 -3.95 11.35 -2.49
N TYR A 532 -3.08 10.65 -1.78
CA TYR A 532 -1.64 10.79 -1.92
C TYR A 532 -1.18 10.51 -3.36
N ARG A 533 -1.59 9.37 -3.92
CA ARG A 533 -1.35 9.03 -5.33
C ARG A 533 -1.81 10.13 -6.29
N ALA A 534 -3.03 10.65 -6.09
CA ALA A 534 -3.58 11.69 -6.95
C ALA A 534 -2.77 12.97 -6.88
N SER A 535 -2.29 13.37 -5.70
CA SER A 535 -1.48 14.58 -5.53
C SER A 535 -0.21 14.57 -6.40
N TYR A 536 0.41 13.40 -6.57
CA TYR A 536 1.64 13.29 -7.37
C TYR A 536 1.42 12.97 -8.86
N LEU A 537 0.19 12.56 -9.25
CA LEU A 537 -0.11 12.19 -10.63
C LEU A 537 -0.75 13.28 -11.47
N THR A 538 -1.48 14.20 -10.84
CA THR A 538 -2.32 15.14 -11.58
C THR A 538 -1.54 16.06 -12.50
N GLU A 539 -0.35 16.51 -12.13
CA GLU A 539 0.46 17.36 -13.01
C GLU A 539 0.90 16.64 -14.29
N ILE A 540 1.49 15.44 -14.16
CA ILE A 540 1.94 14.69 -15.34
C ILE A 540 0.78 14.32 -16.25
N LEU A 541 -0.37 13.93 -15.70
CA LEU A 541 -1.56 13.60 -16.49
C LEU A 541 -2.13 14.83 -17.18
N ALA A 542 -2.21 15.98 -16.50
CA ALA A 542 -2.65 17.25 -17.08
C ALA A 542 -1.74 17.68 -18.24
N CYS A 543 -0.43 17.66 -18.03
CA CYS A 543 0.57 18.10 -19.02
C CYS A 543 0.71 17.16 -20.21
N ARG A 544 0.40 15.85 -20.01
CA ARG A 544 0.29 14.88 -21.13
C ARG A 544 -1.05 14.96 -21.88
N GLY A 545 -2.06 15.58 -21.27
CA GLY A 545 -3.42 15.55 -21.82
C GLY A 545 -3.99 14.11 -21.77
N ASP A 546 -3.72 13.40 -20.68
CA ASP A 546 -4.13 12.01 -20.44
C ASP A 546 -5.60 11.98 -19.96
N GLU A 547 -6.40 11.07 -20.53
CA GLU A 547 -7.82 10.94 -20.20
C GLU A 547 -8.10 10.50 -18.75
N ARG A 548 -7.11 9.89 -18.09
CA ARG A 548 -7.19 9.48 -16.68
C ARG A 548 -7.23 10.65 -15.71
N PHE A 549 -6.87 11.87 -16.14
CA PHE A 549 -6.89 13.06 -15.29
C PHE A 549 -8.28 13.34 -14.72
N GLY A 550 -9.32 13.39 -15.56
CA GLY A 550 -10.68 13.81 -15.16
C GLY A 550 -11.24 12.99 -14.00
N PRO A 551 -11.38 11.66 -14.13
CA PRO A 551 -11.88 10.81 -13.04
C PRO A 551 -11.03 10.86 -11.76
N LEU A 552 -9.69 10.95 -11.89
CA LEU A 552 -8.78 11.07 -10.76
C LEU A 552 -9.00 12.39 -10.01
N TRP A 553 -9.06 13.49 -10.75
CA TRP A 553 -9.26 14.83 -10.23
C TRP A 553 -10.60 15.00 -9.49
N GLU A 554 -11.71 14.59 -10.11
CA GLU A 554 -13.04 14.75 -9.51
C GLU A 554 -13.18 14.05 -8.15
N ARG A 555 -12.62 12.86 -8.03
CA ARG A 555 -12.69 12.11 -6.77
C ARG A 555 -11.73 12.67 -5.72
N ALA A 556 -10.47 12.94 -6.11
CA ALA A 556 -9.45 13.38 -5.16
C ALA A 556 -9.70 14.78 -4.62
N SER A 557 -10.10 15.73 -5.48
CA SER A 557 -10.40 17.11 -5.05
C SER A 557 -11.56 17.16 -4.07
N ARG A 558 -12.59 16.33 -4.26
CA ARG A 558 -13.71 16.23 -3.29
C ARG A 558 -13.23 15.72 -1.93
N LEU A 559 -12.45 14.64 -1.91
CA LEU A 559 -11.94 14.06 -0.65
C LEU A 559 -11.06 15.05 0.13
N ILE A 560 -10.20 15.80 -0.57
CA ILE A 560 -9.35 16.82 0.06
C ILE A 560 -10.17 17.96 0.66
N LEU A 561 -11.18 18.46 -0.04
CA LEU A 561 -12.01 19.55 0.45
C LEU A 561 -12.87 19.14 1.66
N GLU A 562 -13.25 17.87 1.76
CA GLU A 562 -13.94 17.33 2.92
C GLU A 562 -13.02 17.20 4.14
N ARG A 563 -11.73 16.90 3.93
CA ARG A 563 -10.74 16.66 5.01
C ARG A 563 -9.35 17.20 4.60
N PRO A 564 -9.12 18.51 4.68
CA PRO A 564 -7.81 19.08 4.39
C PRO A 564 -6.82 18.70 5.50
N THR A 565 -5.81 17.89 5.16
CA THR A 565 -4.95 17.27 6.17
C THR A 565 -3.43 17.36 5.91
N SER A 566 -2.98 17.83 4.75
CA SER A 566 -1.57 17.80 4.37
C SER A 566 -1.18 18.94 3.43
N GLU A 567 0.04 19.44 3.57
CA GLU A 567 0.64 20.42 2.64
C GLU A 567 0.75 19.87 1.19
N ASN A 568 0.88 18.56 1.01
CA ASN A 568 0.91 17.90 -0.30
C ASN A 568 -0.40 18.03 -1.09
N HIS A 569 -1.49 18.45 -0.45
CA HIS A 569 -2.74 18.75 -1.15
C HIS A 569 -2.60 19.91 -2.16
N GLY A 570 -1.64 20.81 -1.95
CA GLY A 570 -1.29 21.85 -2.91
C GLY A 570 -0.89 21.30 -4.28
N LEU A 571 -0.17 20.16 -4.31
CA LEU A 571 0.25 19.50 -5.56
C LEU A 571 -0.93 19.05 -6.42
N LEU A 572 -1.99 18.50 -5.81
CA LEU A 572 -3.19 18.13 -6.56
C LEU A 572 -3.73 19.31 -7.36
N PHE A 573 -3.88 20.46 -6.69
CA PHE A 573 -4.46 21.64 -7.30
C PHE A 573 -3.57 22.26 -8.37
N MET A 574 -2.26 22.07 -8.33
CA MET A 574 -1.35 22.49 -9.42
C MET A 574 -1.70 21.79 -10.74
N GLY A 575 -1.92 20.48 -10.71
CA GLY A 575 -2.41 19.74 -11.89
C GLY A 575 -3.76 20.26 -12.39
N GLY A 576 -4.67 20.67 -11.48
CA GLY A 576 -5.92 21.33 -11.82
C GLY A 576 -5.74 22.68 -12.49
N VAL A 577 -4.82 23.50 -12.00
CA VAL A 577 -4.43 24.81 -12.62
C VAL A 577 -3.95 24.59 -14.03
N GLU A 578 -3.01 23.68 -14.25
CA GLU A 578 -2.45 23.41 -15.60
C GLU A 578 -3.48 22.85 -16.56
N HIS A 579 -4.28 21.88 -16.11
CA HIS A 579 -5.34 21.30 -16.95
C HIS A 579 -6.33 22.37 -17.44
N ALA A 580 -6.86 23.17 -16.51
CA ALA A 580 -7.82 24.22 -16.84
C ALA A 580 -7.18 25.32 -17.71
N ALA A 581 -5.94 25.72 -17.45
CA ALA A 581 -5.20 26.71 -18.24
C ALA A 581 -4.95 26.22 -19.67
N PHE A 582 -4.56 24.97 -19.88
CA PHE A 582 -4.43 24.36 -21.20
C PHE A 582 -5.78 24.25 -21.94
N ALA A 583 -6.86 24.00 -21.22
CA ALA A 583 -8.23 24.01 -21.77
C ALA A 583 -8.70 25.43 -22.15
N GLY A 584 -8.02 26.50 -21.71
CA GLY A 584 -8.38 27.89 -21.92
C GLY A 584 -9.34 28.45 -20.88
N ASP A 585 -9.68 27.70 -19.85
CA ASP A 585 -10.50 28.16 -18.72
C ASP A 585 -9.63 28.78 -17.62
N HIS A 586 -9.17 30.02 -17.90
CA HIS A 586 -8.23 30.72 -17.04
C HIS A 586 -8.87 31.20 -15.71
N GLU A 587 -10.19 31.43 -15.67
CA GLU A 587 -10.88 31.74 -14.41
C GLU A 587 -10.92 30.54 -13.49
N GLN A 588 -11.25 29.35 -14.02
CA GLN A 588 -11.24 28.13 -13.23
C GLN A 588 -9.82 27.75 -12.79
N ALA A 589 -8.82 27.89 -13.68
CA ALA A 589 -7.41 27.67 -13.34
C ALA A 589 -6.97 28.58 -12.17
N THR A 590 -7.32 29.85 -12.24
CA THR A 590 -7.03 30.82 -11.18
C THR A 590 -7.76 30.46 -9.88
N ALA A 591 -9.02 30.02 -9.95
CA ALA A 591 -9.77 29.58 -8.77
C ALA A 591 -9.10 28.39 -8.06
N TYR A 592 -8.62 27.39 -8.82
CA TYR A 592 -7.86 26.26 -8.25
C TYR A 592 -6.57 26.71 -7.57
N GLY A 593 -5.84 27.65 -8.18
CA GLY A 593 -4.64 28.20 -7.56
C GLY A 593 -4.90 28.89 -6.21
N TRP A 594 -5.98 29.66 -6.11
CA TRP A 594 -6.39 30.28 -4.84
C TRP A 594 -6.82 29.24 -3.81
N GLN A 595 -7.60 28.21 -4.20
CA GLN A 595 -7.95 27.12 -3.29
C GLN A 595 -6.72 26.42 -2.72
N ALA A 596 -5.69 26.19 -3.55
CA ALA A 596 -4.43 25.64 -3.08
C ALA A 596 -3.73 26.54 -2.07
N LEU A 597 -3.64 27.85 -2.37
CA LEU A 597 -3.01 28.82 -1.46
C LEU A 597 -3.78 28.96 -0.15
N ASP A 598 -5.11 28.92 -0.19
CA ASP A 598 -5.97 28.99 1.01
C ASP A 598 -5.79 27.72 1.89
N LEU A 599 -5.55 26.54 1.29
CA LEU A 599 -5.23 25.30 2.02
C LEU A 599 -3.84 25.34 2.69
N LEU A 600 -2.91 26.12 2.13
CA LEU A 600 -1.55 26.30 2.67
C LEU A 600 -1.46 27.48 3.66
N ASP A 601 -2.51 28.28 3.78
CA ASP A 601 -2.50 29.45 4.65
C ASP A 601 -2.38 29.04 6.14
N GLY A 602 -1.48 29.68 6.85
CA GLY A 602 -1.18 29.36 8.25
C GLY A 602 -0.28 28.13 8.47
N LEU A 603 0.17 27.46 7.38
CA LEU A 603 1.15 26.38 7.45
C LEU A 603 2.57 26.93 7.16
N ASP A 604 3.58 26.33 7.79
CA ASP A 604 5.01 26.61 7.49
C ASP A 604 5.42 25.91 6.16
N ALA A 605 4.63 26.12 5.08
CA ALA A 605 4.78 25.47 3.77
C ALA A 605 5.33 26.42 2.70
N THR A 606 6.43 27.07 3.03
CA THR A 606 7.04 28.17 2.24
C THR A 606 7.28 27.81 0.77
N PHE A 607 7.92 26.66 0.51
CA PHE A 607 8.24 26.23 -0.85
C PHE A 607 6.99 25.92 -1.66
N ARG A 608 6.03 25.17 -1.10
CA ARG A 608 4.77 24.80 -1.76
C ARG A 608 3.93 26.03 -2.13
N SER A 609 3.86 27.02 -1.24
CA SER A 609 3.15 28.26 -1.51
C SER A 609 3.76 29.04 -2.68
N ALA A 610 5.10 29.03 -2.80
CA ALA A 610 5.79 29.66 -3.93
C ALA A 610 5.53 28.93 -5.26
N GLU A 611 5.53 27.58 -5.28
CA GLU A 611 5.27 26.80 -6.49
C GLU A 611 3.80 26.96 -6.96
N VAL A 612 2.82 26.95 -6.05
CA VAL A 612 1.42 27.21 -6.39
C VAL A 612 1.23 28.63 -6.93
N ALA A 613 1.85 29.63 -6.31
CA ALA A 613 1.78 30.99 -6.77
C ALA A 613 2.39 31.18 -8.18
N ARG A 614 3.52 30.50 -8.46
CA ARG A 614 4.17 30.46 -9.76
C ARG A 614 3.23 29.84 -10.83
N ALA A 615 2.67 28.67 -10.56
CA ALA A 615 1.76 28.00 -11.51
C ALA A 615 0.50 28.85 -11.80
N THR A 616 -0.02 29.55 -10.79
CA THR A 616 -1.22 30.38 -10.90
C THR A 616 -0.96 31.69 -11.67
N ALA A 617 0.30 32.14 -11.76
CA ALA A 617 0.64 33.38 -12.44
C ALA A 617 0.33 33.34 -13.95
N TRP A 618 0.49 32.20 -14.61
CA TRP A 618 0.16 32.04 -16.03
C TRP A 618 -1.32 32.33 -16.35
N PRO A 619 -2.33 31.64 -15.75
CA PRO A 619 -3.73 31.93 -16.03
C PRO A 619 -4.15 33.37 -15.64
N VAL A 620 -3.59 33.94 -14.56
CA VAL A 620 -3.83 35.36 -14.19
C VAL A 620 -3.31 36.29 -15.27
N ALA A 621 -2.13 36.02 -15.84
CA ALA A 621 -1.57 36.83 -16.91
C ALA A 621 -2.43 36.75 -18.20
N ASP A 622 -2.99 35.57 -18.52
CA ASP A 622 -3.88 35.41 -19.67
C ASP A 622 -5.20 36.20 -19.50
N LEU A 623 -5.79 36.19 -18.30
CA LEU A 623 -6.97 37.00 -17.98
C LEU A 623 -6.69 38.50 -18.14
N GLY A 624 -5.56 38.96 -17.59
CA GLY A 624 -5.18 40.35 -17.70
C GLY A 624 -4.84 40.78 -19.15
N ALA A 625 -4.14 39.92 -19.91
CA ALA A 625 -3.86 40.19 -21.32
C ALA A 625 -5.14 40.25 -22.16
N ALA A 626 -6.11 39.39 -21.88
CA ALA A 626 -7.43 39.40 -22.54
C ALA A 626 -8.21 40.68 -22.19
N ALA A 627 -8.25 41.07 -20.90
CA ALA A 627 -8.89 42.31 -20.45
C ALA A 627 -8.27 43.54 -21.10
N ARG A 628 -6.93 43.60 -21.19
CA ARG A 628 -6.21 44.68 -21.89
C ARG A 628 -6.58 44.74 -23.38
N GLN A 629 -6.65 43.61 -24.05
CA GLN A 629 -6.98 43.55 -25.49
C GLN A 629 -8.44 43.98 -25.78
N THR A 630 -9.37 43.72 -24.86
CA THR A 630 -10.78 44.07 -24.99
C THR A 630 -11.11 45.46 -24.40
N GLY A 631 -10.16 46.12 -23.76
CA GLY A 631 -10.38 47.40 -23.06
C GLY A 631 -11.19 47.30 -21.79
N ASP A 632 -11.23 46.12 -21.15
CA ASP A 632 -11.85 45.90 -19.85
C ASP A 632 -10.89 46.35 -18.72
N GLU A 633 -10.96 47.64 -18.36
CA GLU A 633 -10.09 48.23 -17.32
C GLU A 633 -10.31 47.59 -15.96
N GLU A 634 -11.55 47.24 -15.62
CA GLU A 634 -11.88 46.60 -14.34
C GLU A 634 -11.31 45.18 -14.26
N GLY A 635 -11.43 44.39 -15.33
CA GLY A 635 -10.82 43.08 -15.47
C GLY A 635 -9.30 43.14 -15.36
N LEU A 636 -8.66 44.10 -16.01
CA LEU A 636 -7.21 44.29 -15.93
C LEU A 636 -6.75 44.66 -14.51
N GLU A 637 -7.49 45.53 -13.82
CA GLU A 637 -7.16 45.90 -12.45
C GLU A 637 -7.30 44.70 -11.50
N ARG A 638 -8.37 43.90 -11.62
CA ARG A 638 -8.48 42.65 -10.86
C ARG A 638 -7.32 41.69 -11.11
N ALA A 639 -6.86 41.58 -12.37
CA ALA A 639 -5.71 40.73 -12.71
C ALA A 639 -4.40 41.27 -12.08
N ARG A 640 -4.20 42.60 -12.05
CA ARG A 640 -3.07 43.26 -11.37
C ARG A 640 -3.03 42.98 -9.87
N GLU A 641 -4.18 43.12 -9.21
CA GLU A 641 -4.31 42.82 -7.77
C GLU A 641 -3.95 41.35 -7.48
N ARG A 642 -4.51 40.42 -8.29
CA ARG A 642 -4.19 38.99 -8.19
C ARG A 642 -2.70 38.73 -8.39
N MET A 643 -2.10 39.29 -9.44
CA MET A 643 -0.66 39.14 -9.75
C MET A 643 0.23 39.72 -8.64
N ALA A 644 -0.13 40.87 -8.09
CA ALA A 644 0.63 41.48 -6.98
C ALA A 644 0.60 40.60 -5.71
N ARG A 645 -0.55 39.93 -5.45
CA ARG A 645 -0.64 38.96 -4.35
C ARG A 645 0.27 37.74 -4.60
N LEU A 646 0.30 37.17 -5.82
CA LEU A 646 1.20 36.07 -6.18
C LEU A 646 2.69 36.46 -6.04
N GLU A 647 3.07 37.66 -6.51
CA GLU A 647 4.42 38.19 -6.33
C GLU A 647 4.80 38.33 -4.84
N ALA A 648 3.88 38.80 -4.02
CA ALA A 648 4.08 38.90 -2.58
C ALA A 648 4.31 37.55 -1.93
N THR A 649 3.51 36.54 -2.29
CA THR A 649 3.65 35.14 -1.80
C THR A 649 5.03 34.58 -2.14
N VAL A 650 5.47 34.65 -3.41
CA VAL A 650 6.79 34.13 -3.82
C VAL A 650 7.94 34.92 -3.16
N ARG A 651 7.77 36.22 -2.97
CA ARG A 651 8.79 37.06 -2.31
C ARG A 651 8.87 36.76 -0.81
N SER A 652 7.74 36.55 -0.14
CA SER A 652 7.70 36.18 1.27
C SER A 652 8.42 34.85 1.50
N ALA A 653 8.11 33.86 0.64
CA ALA A 653 8.77 32.55 0.66
C ALA A 653 10.30 32.67 0.60
N LEU A 654 10.83 33.53 -0.30
CA LEU A 654 12.27 33.75 -0.40
C LEU A 654 12.86 34.37 0.86
N MET A 655 12.11 35.26 1.53
CA MET A 655 12.63 35.94 2.77
C MET A 655 12.65 34.98 3.96
N GLU A 656 11.92 33.89 3.93
CA GLU A 656 11.89 32.86 4.99
C GLU A 656 12.98 31.81 4.83
N VAL A 657 13.68 31.76 3.68
CA VAL A 657 14.79 30.83 3.45
C VAL A 657 15.98 31.23 4.28
N ALA A 658 16.41 30.33 5.17
CA ALA A 658 17.51 30.62 6.11
C ALA A 658 18.89 30.66 5.43
N ASP A 659 19.09 29.87 4.36
CA ASP A 659 20.31 29.90 3.54
C ASP A 659 20.07 30.55 2.17
N PRO A 660 20.29 31.81 2.00
CA PRO A 660 20.07 32.53 0.74
C PRO A 660 21.04 32.13 -0.38
N ALA A 661 22.09 31.38 -0.10
CA ALA A 661 23.07 30.90 -1.08
C ALA A 661 22.76 29.49 -1.57
N GLY A 662 21.90 28.76 -0.86
CA GLY A 662 21.56 27.40 -1.18
C GLY A 662 20.74 27.23 -2.49
N ARG A 663 20.66 26.00 -2.99
CA ARG A 663 19.98 25.69 -4.27
C ARG A 663 18.47 25.96 -4.21
N LEU A 664 17.83 25.77 -3.05
CA LEU A 664 16.43 26.14 -2.84
C LEU A 664 16.20 27.65 -3.04
N ALA A 665 17.11 28.50 -2.50
CA ALA A 665 17.04 29.93 -2.71
C ALA A 665 17.25 30.31 -4.19
N GLU A 666 18.11 29.58 -4.90
CA GLU A 666 18.29 29.75 -6.35
C GLU A 666 16.99 29.43 -7.09
N LEU A 667 16.31 28.31 -6.77
CA LEU A 667 15.03 27.92 -7.36
C LEU A 667 13.96 28.99 -7.14
N LEU A 668 13.79 29.45 -5.90
CA LEU A 668 12.82 30.48 -5.56
C LEU A 668 13.12 31.83 -6.20
N ARG A 669 14.37 32.25 -6.16
CA ARG A 669 14.80 33.59 -6.65
C ARG A 669 14.92 33.66 -8.17
N GLN A 670 15.57 32.68 -8.78
CA GLN A 670 15.84 32.67 -10.21
C GLN A 670 14.74 32.01 -11.03
N GLY A 671 14.05 31.02 -10.48
CA GLY A 671 12.93 30.35 -11.13
C GLY A 671 11.61 31.06 -10.86
N ALA A 672 11.03 30.86 -9.68
CA ALA A 672 9.68 31.30 -9.37
C ALA A 672 9.51 32.83 -9.42
N VAL A 673 10.42 33.61 -8.80
CA VAL A 673 10.34 35.09 -8.81
C VAL A 673 10.45 35.65 -10.23
N LYS A 674 11.39 35.14 -11.05
CA LYS A 674 11.56 35.60 -12.44
C LYS A 674 10.37 35.23 -13.30
N GLU A 675 9.78 34.02 -13.09
CA GLU A 675 8.64 33.58 -13.87
C GLU A 675 7.39 34.42 -13.59
N VAL A 676 7.07 34.68 -12.30
CA VAL A 676 5.94 35.54 -11.93
C VAL A 676 6.12 36.97 -12.46
N ALA A 677 7.36 37.51 -12.41
CA ALA A 677 7.66 38.80 -12.99
C ALA A 677 7.54 38.84 -14.52
N ALA A 678 7.92 37.75 -15.22
CA ALA A 678 7.74 37.62 -16.67
C ALA A 678 6.27 37.51 -17.05
N GLN A 679 5.47 36.77 -16.29
CA GLN A 679 4.00 36.67 -16.48
C GLN A 679 3.32 38.04 -16.27
N ARG A 680 3.77 38.79 -15.27
CA ARG A 680 3.30 40.17 -15.08
C ARG A 680 3.63 41.07 -16.28
N ALA A 681 4.90 41.07 -16.76
CA ALA A 681 5.31 41.84 -17.94
C ALA A 681 4.44 41.44 -19.17
N ARG A 682 4.13 40.16 -19.35
CA ARG A 682 3.25 39.67 -20.41
C ARG A 682 1.82 40.21 -20.26
N MET A 683 1.25 40.17 -19.04
CA MET A 683 -0.04 40.76 -18.75
C MET A 683 -0.10 42.24 -19.19
N GLU A 684 0.93 42.99 -18.89
CA GLU A 684 1.05 44.40 -19.24
C GLU A 684 1.48 44.64 -20.71
N GLY A 685 1.85 43.60 -21.48
CA GLY A 685 2.33 43.67 -22.86
C GLY A 685 3.73 44.26 -22.97
N SER A 686 4.57 44.13 -21.96
CA SER A 686 5.95 44.64 -21.91
C SER A 686 7.00 43.53 -21.84
N ASP A 687 6.59 42.27 -21.95
CA ASP A 687 7.48 41.11 -21.99
C ASP A 687 8.32 41.05 -23.28
N SER A 688 9.44 40.34 -23.23
CA SER A 688 10.30 40.14 -24.39
C SER A 688 10.78 38.70 -24.51
N ALA A 689 11.06 38.26 -25.73
CA ALA A 689 11.61 36.94 -26.00
C ALA A 689 12.88 36.66 -25.20
N ALA A 690 13.78 37.67 -25.09
CA ALA A 690 15.04 37.52 -24.34
C ALA A 690 14.83 37.22 -22.84
N GLN A 691 13.81 37.84 -22.22
CA GLN A 691 13.46 37.57 -20.82
C GLN A 691 13.00 36.12 -20.61
N TRP A 692 12.19 35.61 -21.53
CA TRP A 692 11.69 34.25 -21.52
C TRP A 692 12.79 33.20 -21.81
N THR A 693 13.69 33.50 -22.75
CA THR A 693 14.86 32.64 -23.04
C THR A 693 15.80 32.57 -21.83
N GLU A 694 16.08 33.71 -21.17
CA GLU A 694 16.86 33.68 -19.91
C GLU A 694 16.20 32.84 -18.83
N LEU A 695 14.87 32.93 -18.67
CA LEU A 695 14.12 32.11 -17.71
C LEU A 695 14.19 30.63 -18.06
N ALA A 696 14.08 30.28 -19.34
CA ALA A 696 14.20 28.90 -19.80
C ALA A 696 15.57 28.29 -19.47
N GLU A 697 16.65 29.06 -19.59
CA GLU A 697 17.99 28.63 -19.21
C GLU A 697 18.13 28.40 -17.69
N VAL A 698 17.44 29.19 -16.86
CA VAL A 698 17.36 28.97 -15.42
C VAL A 698 16.70 27.64 -15.12
N TRP A 699 15.56 27.36 -15.76
CA TRP A 699 14.84 26.10 -15.55
C TRP A 699 15.65 24.87 -16.01
N LEU A 700 16.38 24.97 -17.12
CA LEU A 700 17.27 23.88 -17.57
C LEU A 700 18.41 23.60 -16.57
N ARG A 701 19.01 24.65 -16.00
CA ARG A 701 20.03 24.47 -14.94
C ARG A 701 19.46 23.83 -13.66
N LEU A 702 18.17 24.02 -13.41
CA LEU A 702 17.44 23.42 -12.28
C LEU A 702 16.83 22.05 -12.62
N GLU A 703 17.18 21.49 -13.78
CA GLU A 703 16.72 20.19 -14.27
C GLU A 703 15.19 20.12 -14.49
N ARG A 704 14.55 21.24 -14.88
CA ARG A 704 13.11 21.36 -15.12
C ARG A 704 12.77 21.62 -16.60
N PRO A 705 12.88 20.61 -17.48
CA PRO A 705 12.74 20.80 -18.93
C PRO A 705 11.32 21.21 -19.35
N PHE A 706 10.28 20.81 -18.63
CA PHE A 706 8.92 21.23 -18.94
C PHE A 706 8.72 22.74 -18.67
N ASN A 707 9.19 23.24 -17.52
CA ASN A 707 9.15 24.66 -17.22
C ASN A 707 9.96 25.48 -18.24
N ALA A 708 11.09 24.97 -18.70
CA ALA A 708 11.88 25.57 -19.76
C ALA A 708 11.11 25.60 -21.10
N ALA A 709 10.41 24.55 -21.45
CA ALA A 709 9.56 24.48 -22.64
C ALA A 709 8.42 25.50 -22.57
N MET A 710 7.77 25.63 -21.39
CA MET A 710 6.71 26.64 -21.17
C MET A 710 7.25 28.06 -21.33
N ALA A 711 8.41 28.36 -20.72
CA ALA A 711 9.06 29.66 -20.87
C ALA A 711 9.42 29.97 -22.33
N ARG A 712 10.01 29.04 -23.07
CA ARG A 712 10.33 29.19 -24.49
C ARG A 712 9.08 29.36 -25.37
N TRP A 713 7.97 28.68 -25.05
CA TRP A 713 6.71 28.91 -25.72
C TRP A 713 6.22 30.37 -25.54
N GLN A 714 6.26 30.88 -24.32
CA GLN A 714 5.94 32.30 -24.04
C GLN A 714 6.91 33.25 -24.76
N GLY A 715 8.20 32.91 -24.83
CA GLY A 715 9.19 33.66 -25.62
C GLY A 715 8.87 33.68 -27.10
N ALA A 716 8.40 32.56 -27.66
CA ALA A 716 7.96 32.52 -29.04
C ALA A 716 6.73 33.37 -29.31
N GLU A 717 5.74 33.42 -28.40
CA GLU A 717 4.58 34.31 -28.45
C GLU A 717 5.01 35.79 -28.38
N ALA A 718 5.92 36.17 -27.47
CA ALA A 718 6.46 37.51 -27.32
C ALA A 718 7.22 37.96 -28.57
N ALA A 719 8.08 37.11 -29.14
CA ALA A 719 8.80 37.37 -30.40
C ALA A 719 7.82 37.56 -31.59
N ALA A 720 6.79 36.71 -31.63
CA ALA A 720 5.75 36.81 -32.68
C ALA A 720 4.97 38.14 -32.57
N ALA A 721 4.64 38.58 -31.35
CA ALA A 721 3.98 39.86 -31.10
C ALA A 721 4.86 41.06 -31.46
N ALA A 722 6.16 40.97 -31.25
CA ALA A 722 7.16 41.96 -31.63
C ALA A 722 7.49 41.95 -33.16
N GLY A 723 7.00 41.00 -33.92
CA GLY A 723 7.29 40.82 -35.33
C GLY A 723 8.63 40.15 -35.62
N ASP A 724 9.34 39.65 -34.62
CA ASP A 724 10.63 38.94 -34.78
C ASP A 724 10.38 37.47 -35.12
N ARG A 725 10.19 37.22 -36.42
CA ARG A 725 9.82 35.93 -36.94
C ARG A 725 10.95 34.88 -36.77
N ASP A 726 12.19 35.30 -36.85
CA ASP A 726 13.34 34.39 -36.77
C ASP A 726 13.53 33.86 -35.34
N VAL A 727 13.44 34.74 -34.35
CA VAL A 727 13.47 34.35 -32.95
C VAL A 727 12.25 33.48 -32.62
N ALA A 728 11.03 33.87 -33.05
CA ALA A 728 9.83 33.07 -32.84
C ALA A 728 9.97 31.64 -33.41
N ALA A 729 10.55 31.53 -34.62
CA ALA A 729 10.78 30.24 -35.27
C ALA A 729 11.84 29.40 -34.55
N SER A 730 12.88 30.02 -34.00
CA SER A 730 13.92 29.33 -33.25
C SER A 730 13.36 28.78 -31.94
N GLU A 731 12.68 29.62 -31.15
CA GLU A 731 12.08 29.21 -29.88
C GLU A 731 11.00 28.13 -30.09
N LEU A 732 10.15 28.26 -31.13
CA LEU A 732 9.15 27.26 -31.45
C LEU A 732 9.75 25.88 -31.76
N ARG A 733 10.88 25.80 -32.51
CA ARG A 733 11.49 24.52 -32.86
C ARG A 733 12.07 23.85 -31.62
N GLU A 734 12.76 24.62 -30.76
CA GLU A 734 13.35 24.08 -29.54
C GLU A 734 12.26 23.63 -28.55
N THR A 735 11.21 24.45 -28.37
CA THR A 735 10.06 24.06 -27.55
C THR A 735 9.37 22.81 -28.10
N HIS A 736 9.18 22.72 -29.42
CA HIS A 736 8.56 21.55 -30.05
C HIS A 736 9.40 20.28 -29.81
N ARG A 737 10.72 20.38 -29.86
CA ARG A 737 11.62 19.25 -29.54
C ARG A 737 11.40 18.79 -28.09
N LEU A 738 11.49 19.72 -27.13
CA LEU A 738 11.30 19.41 -25.71
C LEU A 738 9.91 18.83 -25.42
N ALA A 739 8.86 19.47 -25.97
CA ALA A 739 7.48 19.00 -25.77
C ALA A 739 7.23 17.63 -26.41
N THR A 740 7.90 17.31 -27.52
CA THR A 740 7.82 15.98 -28.16
C THR A 740 8.52 14.92 -27.34
N GLU A 741 9.71 15.20 -26.82
CA GLU A 741 10.46 14.31 -25.95
C GLU A 741 9.71 13.98 -24.66
N LEU A 742 8.99 14.97 -24.11
CA LEU A 742 8.17 14.82 -22.89
C LEU A 742 6.79 14.17 -23.17
N GLY A 743 6.32 14.18 -24.42
CA GLY A 743 4.95 13.79 -24.75
C GLY A 743 3.89 14.78 -24.28
N ALA A 744 4.24 16.08 -24.15
CA ALA A 744 3.39 17.17 -23.65
C ALA A 744 2.35 17.60 -24.73
N ARG A 745 1.32 16.79 -24.95
CA ARG A 745 0.30 17.00 -26.01
C ARG A 745 -0.40 18.35 -25.95
N PRO A 746 -0.89 18.85 -24.78
CA PRO A 746 -1.52 20.18 -24.73
C PRO A 746 -0.60 21.30 -25.19
N LEU A 747 0.68 21.26 -24.81
CA LEU A 747 1.68 22.23 -25.25
C LEU A 747 1.96 22.10 -26.74
N LEU A 748 2.11 20.89 -27.29
CA LEU A 748 2.28 20.65 -28.72
C LEU A 748 1.13 21.26 -29.56
N LEU A 749 -0.12 21.12 -29.10
CA LEU A 749 -1.28 21.74 -29.76
C LEU A 749 -1.19 23.29 -29.80
N ARG A 750 -0.70 23.91 -28.71
CA ARG A 750 -0.46 25.37 -28.65
C ARG A 750 0.65 25.77 -29.63
N LEU A 751 1.74 25.01 -29.67
CA LEU A 751 2.87 25.28 -30.59
C LEU A 751 2.46 25.16 -32.05
N GLU A 752 1.66 24.14 -32.39
CA GLU A 752 1.13 23.98 -33.74
C GLU A 752 0.18 25.11 -34.13
N ALA A 753 -0.64 25.61 -33.19
CA ALA A 753 -1.51 26.75 -33.43
C ALA A 753 -0.71 28.04 -33.71
N LEU A 754 0.34 28.30 -32.89
CA LEU A 754 1.25 29.42 -33.10
C LEU A 754 2.00 29.32 -34.43
N ALA A 755 2.53 28.13 -34.75
CA ALA A 755 3.22 27.89 -36.03
C ALA A 755 2.31 28.11 -37.26
N ARG A 756 1.05 27.64 -37.20
CA ARG A 756 0.06 27.92 -38.23
C ARG A 756 -0.19 29.44 -38.40
N ARG A 757 -0.34 30.20 -37.31
CA ARG A 757 -0.52 31.64 -37.32
C ARG A 757 0.68 32.36 -37.95
N LEU A 758 1.90 31.90 -37.68
CA LEU A 758 3.15 32.43 -38.20
C LEU A 758 3.52 31.84 -39.59
N ARG A 759 2.73 30.91 -40.13
CA ARG A 759 3.03 30.18 -41.37
C ARG A 759 4.41 29.51 -41.37
N LEU A 760 4.78 28.95 -40.23
CA LEU A 760 6.01 28.16 -40.01
C LEU A 760 5.68 26.67 -40.08
N ARG A 761 6.66 25.89 -40.60
CA ARG A 761 6.58 24.44 -40.54
C ARG A 761 7.40 23.96 -39.32
N LEU A 762 6.75 23.26 -38.38
CA LEU A 762 7.38 22.60 -37.23
C LEU A 762 7.83 21.16 -37.60
N GLY A 763 7.75 20.77 -38.86
CA GLY A 763 8.11 19.44 -39.31
C GLY A 763 9.48 19.38 -39.94
N SER A 764 10.26 18.38 -39.56
CA SER A 764 11.54 17.93 -40.07
C SER A 764 12.69 18.91 -39.93
N ALA A 765 13.41 18.84 -38.86
CA ALA A 765 14.80 19.29 -38.76
C ALA A 765 15.59 18.67 -39.93
N ALA A 766 16.22 19.52 -40.71
CA ALA A 766 17.17 19.07 -41.71
C ALA A 766 18.21 18.17 -41.04
N THR A 767 18.31 16.99 -41.55
CA THR A 767 19.38 16.02 -41.33
C THR A 767 20.74 16.70 -41.32
N THR A 768 21.32 16.87 -40.18
CA THR A 768 22.78 17.02 -40.01
C THR A 768 23.22 15.91 -39.09
N THR A 769 23.80 14.88 -39.69
CA THR A 769 24.46 13.71 -39.03
C THR A 769 23.68 13.05 -37.92
N ALA A 770 22.66 12.30 -38.30
CA ALA A 770 21.88 11.42 -37.49
C ALA A 770 22.71 10.21 -37.07
N ALA A 771 22.67 9.91 -35.77
CA ALA A 771 22.65 8.50 -35.39
C ALA A 771 21.39 7.85 -36.01
N PRO A 772 21.42 6.60 -36.47
CA PRO A 772 20.36 5.98 -37.25
C PRO A 772 19.07 5.93 -36.45
N ASP A 773 18.07 6.52 -37.03
CA ASP A 773 16.68 6.66 -36.62
C ASP A 773 16.09 5.34 -36.11
N ARG A 774 15.12 5.45 -35.21
CA ARG A 774 14.31 4.34 -34.67
C ARG A 774 13.45 3.71 -35.78
N ALA A 775 14.08 3.04 -36.73
CA ALA A 775 13.38 2.23 -37.71
C ALA A 775 12.58 1.16 -36.96
N TYR A 776 11.30 1.05 -37.24
CA TYR A 776 10.36 0.08 -36.64
C TYR A 776 9.97 0.30 -35.16
N GLY A 777 10.23 1.46 -34.56
CA GLY A 777 9.83 1.76 -33.17
C GLY A 777 10.51 0.93 -32.08
N LEU A 778 11.70 0.40 -32.37
CA LEU A 778 12.51 -0.36 -31.45
C LEU A 778 13.13 0.56 -30.38
N THR A 779 13.01 0.17 -29.13
CA THR A 779 13.73 0.82 -28.02
C THR A 779 15.23 0.54 -28.09
N LYS A 780 16.05 1.34 -27.39
CA LYS A 780 17.50 1.11 -27.32
C LYS A 780 17.83 -0.32 -26.88
N ARG A 781 17.11 -0.83 -25.90
CA ARG A 781 17.29 -2.18 -25.37
C ARG A 781 16.88 -3.27 -26.38
N GLU A 782 15.81 -3.05 -27.13
CA GLU A 782 15.41 -3.95 -28.21
C GLU A 782 16.41 -3.92 -29.38
N GLN A 783 17.05 -2.79 -29.67
CA GLN A 783 18.12 -2.72 -30.65
C GLN A 783 19.36 -3.51 -30.22
N GLU A 784 19.75 -3.43 -28.93
CA GLU A 784 20.82 -4.24 -28.36
C GLU A 784 20.49 -5.74 -28.48
N VAL A 785 19.26 -6.14 -28.12
CA VAL A 785 18.81 -7.52 -28.26
C VAL A 785 18.73 -7.95 -29.73
N LEU A 786 18.29 -7.07 -30.63
CA LEU A 786 18.22 -7.35 -32.09
C LEU A 786 19.63 -7.57 -32.70
N ALA A 787 20.63 -6.83 -32.25
CA ALA A 787 22.02 -7.04 -32.65
C ALA A 787 22.50 -8.46 -32.25
N GLU A 788 22.15 -8.90 -31.03
CA GLU A 788 22.50 -10.25 -30.56
C GLU A 788 21.71 -11.34 -31.33
N VAL A 789 20.44 -11.06 -31.71
CA VAL A 789 19.65 -11.95 -32.57
C VAL A 789 20.25 -12.05 -33.97
N ALA A 790 20.72 -10.95 -34.52
CA ALA A 790 21.39 -10.90 -35.81
C ALA A 790 22.74 -11.64 -35.82
N ALA A 791 23.45 -11.61 -34.69
CA ALA A 791 24.67 -12.40 -34.43
C ALA A 791 24.38 -13.91 -34.18
N GLY A 792 23.12 -14.35 -34.27
CA GLY A 792 22.72 -15.77 -34.17
C GLY A 792 22.63 -16.34 -32.74
N ARG A 793 22.72 -15.52 -31.68
CA ARG A 793 22.78 -15.99 -30.30
C ARG A 793 21.41 -16.45 -29.78
N THR A 794 21.41 -17.50 -28.98
CA THR A 794 20.20 -17.99 -28.28
C THR A 794 19.72 -17.02 -27.16
N ASN A 795 18.50 -17.14 -26.67
CA ASN A 795 17.98 -16.29 -25.58
C ASN A 795 18.85 -16.40 -24.31
N ARG A 796 19.42 -17.58 -24.05
CA ARG A 796 20.34 -17.80 -22.93
C ARG A 796 21.66 -17.02 -23.11
N GLU A 797 22.25 -17.06 -24.29
CA GLU A 797 23.48 -16.31 -24.60
C GLU A 797 23.24 -14.79 -24.62
N ILE A 798 22.05 -14.35 -25.11
CA ILE A 798 21.63 -12.96 -25.05
C ILE A 798 21.48 -12.51 -23.59
N ALA A 799 20.88 -13.35 -22.74
CA ALA A 799 20.70 -13.08 -21.32
C ALA A 799 22.05 -12.92 -20.60
N GLU A 800 22.98 -13.84 -20.85
CA GLU A 800 24.34 -13.80 -20.30
C GLU A 800 25.14 -12.57 -20.78
N HIS A 801 25.00 -12.20 -22.05
CA HIS A 801 25.78 -11.10 -22.66
C HIS A 801 25.23 -9.70 -22.26
N LEU A 802 23.92 -9.61 -22.08
CA LEU A 802 23.24 -8.36 -21.72
C LEU A 802 22.87 -8.23 -20.25
N PHE A 803 23.31 -9.18 -19.38
CA PHE A 803 23.07 -9.23 -17.95
C PHE A 803 21.57 -9.14 -17.58
N ILE A 804 20.72 -9.95 -18.26
CA ILE A 804 19.29 -10.07 -18.01
C ILE A 804 18.89 -11.54 -17.82
N SER A 805 17.64 -11.80 -17.41
CA SER A 805 17.16 -13.18 -17.35
C SER A 805 16.85 -13.74 -18.76
N GLU A 806 16.94 -15.05 -18.95
CA GLU A 806 16.57 -15.72 -20.21
C GLU A 806 15.11 -15.46 -20.59
N SER A 807 14.23 -15.39 -19.60
CA SER A 807 12.82 -15.00 -19.76
C SER A 807 12.68 -13.58 -20.30
N THR A 808 13.44 -12.62 -19.76
CA THR A 808 13.45 -11.23 -20.21
C THR A 808 13.97 -11.10 -21.64
N ALA A 809 15.02 -11.86 -22.01
CA ALA A 809 15.52 -11.92 -23.37
C ALA A 809 14.42 -12.45 -24.33
N GLY A 810 13.67 -13.47 -23.90
CA GLY A 810 12.54 -14.02 -24.67
C GLY A 810 11.43 -13.00 -24.90
N VAL A 811 11.08 -12.20 -23.91
CA VAL A 811 10.08 -11.13 -24.04
C VAL A 811 10.55 -10.06 -25.01
N HIS A 812 11.81 -9.60 -24.92
CA HIS A 812 12.35 -8.64 -25.90
C HIS A 812 12.35 -9.18 -27.33
N VAL A 813 12.74 -10.44 -27.53
CA VAL A 813 12.71 -11.08 -28.86
C VAL A 813 11.27 -11.12 -29.40
N SER A 814 10.29 -11.48 -28.59
CA SER A 814 8.87 -11.50 -28.97
C SER A 814 8.36 -10.11 -29.38
N ASN A 815 8.70 -9.09 -28.59
CA ASN A 815 8.34 -7.70 -28.92
C ASN A 815 8.99 -7.21 -30.20
N ILE A 816 10.26 -7.57 -30.45
CA ILE A 816 10.99 -7.26 -31.66
C ILE A 816 10.30 -7.89 -32.88
N LEU A 817 9.92 -9.17 -32.80
CA LEU A 817 9.20 -9.86 -33.88
C LEU A 817 7.89 -9.13 -34.23
N GLY A 818 7.12 -8.74 -33.21
CA GLY A 818 5.90 -7.97 -33.41
C GLY A 818 6.13 -6.60 -34.03
N LYS A 819 7.16 -5.87 -33.61
CA LYS A 819 7.51 -4.54 -34.13
C LYS A 819 8.08 -4.57 -35.55
N LEU A 820 8.83 -5.62 -35.90
CA LEU A 820 9.34 -5.84 -37.25
C LEU A 820 8.31 -6.46 -38.19
N GLY A 821 7.15 -6.93 -37.68
CA GLY A 821 6.10 -7.58 -38.47
C GLY A 821 6.53 -8.94 -39.02
N VAL A 822 7.38 -9.67 -38.31
CA VAL A 822 7.93 -10.98 -38.74
C VAL A 822 7.55 -12.08 -37.78
N SER A 823 7.52 -13.32 -38.26
CA SER A 823 7.08 -14.47 -37.45
C SER A 823 8.22 -15.28 -36.83
N THR A 824 9.44 -15.12 -37.32
CA THR A 824 10.58 -15.91 -36.86
C THR A 824 11.79 -15.04 -36.56
N ARG A 825 12.65 -15.51 -35.62
CA ARG A 825 13.89 -14.83 -35.26
C ARG A 825 14.89 -14.73 -36.45
N THR A 826 14.84 -15.70 -37.34
CA THR A 826 15.69 -15.71 -38.56
C THR A 826 15.25 -14.62 -39.55
N GLU A 827 13.93 -14.38 -39.63
CA GLU A 827 13.38 -13.24 -40.41
C GLU A 827 13.77 -11.92 -39.79
N ALA A 828 13.71 -11.83 -38.44
CA ALA A 828 14.11 -10.62 -37.72
C ALA A 828 15.62 -10.31 -37.95
N ALA A 829 16.48 -11.31 -37.87
CA ALA A 829 17.91 -11.17 -38.16
C ALA A 829 18.16 -10.68 -39.60
N ARG A 830 17.44 -11.25 -40.59
CA ARG A 830 17.54 -10.84 -41.97
C ARG A 830 17.07 -9.39 -42.18
N VAL A 831 15.93 -9.01 -41.60
CA VAL A 831 15.42 -7.63 -41.69
C VAL A 831 16.40 -6.65 -41.02
N ALA A 832 17.01 -7.04 -39.91
CA ALA A 832 18.02 -6.23 -39.22
C ALA A 832 19.25 -5.93 -40.11
N LEU A 833 19.73 -6.93 -40.84
CA LEU A 833 20.85 -6.80 -41.77
C LEU A 833 20.47 -6.06 -43.07
N ASP A 834 19.37 -6.47 -43.70
CA ASP A 834 18.88 -5.87 -44.96
C ASP A 834 18.52 -4.36 -44.84
N GLN A 835 18.07 -3.95 -43.66
CA GLN A 835 17.67 -2.56 -43.36
C GLN A 835 18.77 -1.77 -42.63
N GLY A 836 19.94 -2.36 -42.38
CA GLY A 836 21.07 -1.71 -41.71
C GLY A 836 20.77 -1.29 -40.25
N LEU A 837 19.86 -2.03 -39.57
CA LEU A 837 19.48 -1.76 -38.16
C LEU A 837 20.58 -2.22 -37.19
N VAL A 838 21.51 -3.08 -37.65
CA VAL A 838 22.67 -3.55 -36.90
C VAL A 838 23.88 -3.50 -37.84
N ALA A 839 25.07 -3.19 -37.31
CA ALA A 839 26.29 -3.20 -38.09
C ALA A 839 26.68 -4.65 -38.49
N ASP A 840 27.12 -4.84 -39.71
CA ASP A 840 27.73 -6.11 -40.14
C ASP A 840 28.92 -6.42 -39.24
N THR A 841 28.78 -7.42 -38.43
CA THR A 841 29.93 -7.99 -37.68
C THR A 841 30.57 -9.04 -38.58
N ASP A 842 31.77 -8.69 -39.13
CA ASP A 842 32.69 -9.64 -39.69
C ASP A 842 33.12 -10.71 -38.67
#